data_30909d83a0826dfb6f77691703862e3a
#
_entry.id   30909d83a0826dfb6f77691703862e3a
#
_cell.length_a   1.000
_cell.length_b   1.000
_cell.length_c   1.000
_cell.angle_alpha   90.00
_cell.angle_beta   90.00
_cell.angle_gamma   90.00
#
_symmetry.space_group_name_H-M   'P 1'
#
loop_
_entity.id
_entity.type
_entity.pdbx_description
1 polymer ?
#
loop_
_entity_poly.entity_id
_entity_poly.type
_entity_poly.pdbx_seq_one_letter_code
_entity_poly.pdbx_strand_id
1 'polypeptide(L)'
;MADFLFEIGLEEIPARMIAAAQAELEQRVVAMLRRESLLSSQVETISSSFSTPRRLAVLVRNVLDKQSDRYLKTLGPAVKIAFKDGLPTPAAESFARKNGLSVVDLKVESTPKGDYLYAETVQKGLEAAELIAAEMPKELAGIYWAKNMYWRPGRPERFVRPVRWMVAMLDAVRVPVEFGGYVASNVTYGHRVLFGEQSIPLDSPLDYEVALRTSFVIADVETRRQKIRKALDAVTRTVEGLRWREDHALVDKLTHLTEWPSVLLGTFEREYLALPEEILVTVMRDHQSYFALEDKAGKLAPYFLAVLNTETNEAGLEVIRHGNERVLRARFNDARFFWEFDQRVPLMERVVLLENVTFQKDLGSYAAKTERVRRVASRLAEIIAGRGAEVDASALDRSALLAKADLTAELVKEFTELQGVVGGLYAQAQGFSNTVSDAIYDQYKPVSMEDGVARTMEGALLAIADKADSIAGMFGLGLEPTGSKDPFALRRAANGIVKTLAETKLALPLTLGEIAATASTEAAVVKAIRSFFAERLEFYLREARGQAYDVVKAVLAAGADDVRDVVARAEAVTSVRGASSGARGAGDFAAVATAFKRMSNILSQAREKEITASEWVDAALLTDPAEKALAERSQVLAERVALLRTEKNYTEALEQIASLRPQVDAFFEAVMVMDLEPAVRANRLALVTKVLADFSGIADFSEIVFAG
;
A
#
# COMPACT_ATOMS: atom_id res chain seq x y z
N MET A 1 17.19 19.06 28.17
CA MET A 1 16.37 18.50 27.08
C MET A 1 15.40 19.57 26.64
N ALA A 2 15.28 19.79 25.35
CA ALA A 2 14.52 20.87 24.75
C ALA A 2 13.44 20.33 23.80
N ASP A 3 12.45 21.14 23.49
CA ASP A 3 11.46 20.84 22.44
C ASP A 3 11.92 21.48 21.12
N PHE A 4 11.98 20.69 20.06
CA PHE A 4 12.36 21.13 18.74
C PHE A 4 11.14 21.27 17.82
N LEU A 5 10.90 22.49 17.33
CA LEU A 5 9.90 22.79 16.31
C LEU A 5 10.59 23.12 14.99
N PHE A 6 10.14 22.48 13.92
CA PHE A 6 10.44 22.89 12.57
C PHE A 6 9.16 23.09 11.75
N GLU A 7 9.04 24.20 11.03
CA GLU A 7 8.00 24.46 10.04
C GLU A 7 8.63 24.94 8.75
N ILE A 8 8.16 24.43 7.62
CA ILE A 8 8.39 25.00 6.30
C ILE A 8 7.09 25.52 5.71
N GLY A 9 7.03 26.81 5.47
CA GLY A 9 5.91 27.51 4.85
C GLY A 9 6.10 27.65 3.35
N LEU A 10 5.07 27.37 2.57
CA LEU A 10 5.11 27.20 1.12
C LEU A 10 3.94 27.92 0.44
N GLU A 11 4.00 28.04 -0.87
CA GLU A 11 2.78 28.17 -1.67
C GLU A 11 1.99 26.86 -1.65
N GLU A 12 0.71 26.91 -2.02
CA GLU A 12 -0.22 25.80 -1.84
C GLU A 12 0.25 24.48 -2.48
N ILE A 13 0.43 23.49 -1.63
CA ILE A 13 0.81 22.13 -1.99
C ILE A 13 -0.45 21.40 -2.51
N PRO A 14 -0.37 20.62 -3.59
CA PRO A 14 -1.49 19.76 -4.01
C PRO A 14 -1.90 18.79 -2.90
N ALA A 15 -3.20 18.78 -2.53
CA ALA A 15 -3.72 18.02 -1.41
C ALA A 15 -3.24 16.56 -1.36
N ARG A 16 -3.21 15.87 -2.51
CA ARG A 16 -2.77 14.47 -2.64
C ARG A 16 -1.30 14.20 -2.25
N MET A 17 -0.48 15.25 -2.11
CA MET A 17 0.94 15.11 -1.77
C MET A 17 1.21 15.43 -0.29
N ILE A 18 0.26 16.02 0.43
CA ILE A 18 0.50 16.58 1.76
C ILE A 18 0.69 15.47 2.80
N ALA A 19 -0.21 14.50 2.88
CA ALA A 19 -0.17 13.46 3.91
C ALA A 19 1.13 12.65 3.88
N ALA A 20 1.57 12.22 2.69
CA ALA A 20 2.82 11.49 2.53
C ALA A 20 4.04 12.34 2.89
N ALA A 21 4.05 13.61 2.48
CA ALA A 21 5.16 14.53 2.78
C ALA A 21 5.22 14.90 4.26
N GLN A 22 4.08 15.03 4.95
CA GLN A 22 4.02 15.24 6.39
C GLN A 22 4.64 14.06 7.14
N ALA A 23 4.23 12.85 6.83
CA ALA A 23 4.77 11.63 7.45
C ALA A 23 6.26 11.46 7.16
N GLU A 24 6.69 11.73 5.92
CA GLU A 24 8.10 11.65 5.53
C GLU A 24 8.95 12.70 6.24
N LEU A 25 8.47 13.95 6.39
CA LEU A 25 9.18 14.99 7.14
C LEU A 25 9.39 14.57 8.59
N GLU A 26 8.34 14.09 9.27
CA GLU A 26 8.44 13.60 10.65
C GLU A 26 9.46 12.48 10.78
N GLN A 27 9.35 11.46 9.92
CA GLN A 27 10.26 10.32 9.92
C GLN A 27 11.72 10.74 9.71
N ARG A 28 11.98 11.63 8.74
CA ARG A 28 13.33 12.14 8.44
C ARG A 28 13.92 12.95 9.59
N VAL A 29 13.13 13.84 10.18
CA VAL A 29 13.59 14.66 11.31
C VAL A 29 13.91 13.79 12.51
N VAL A 30 13.06 12.85 12.88
CA VAL A 30 13.34 11.92 13.99
C VAL A 30 14.54 11.04 13.69
N ALA A 31 14.69 10.56 12.46
CA ALA A 31 15.85 9.76 12.05
C ALA A 31 17.15 10.58 12.09
N MET A 32 17.12 11.83 11.64
CA MET A 32 18.23 12.77 11.71
C MET A 32 18.67 12.99 13.16
N LEU A 33 17.74 13.38 14.04
CA LEU A 33 18.04 13.61 15.46
C LEU A 33 18.63 12.36 16.14
N ARG A 34 18.15 11.16 15.77
CA ARG A 34 18.68 9.88 16.27
C ARG A 34 20.09 9.61 15.73
N ARG A 35 20.32 9.82 14.44
CA ARG A 35 21.63 9.65 13.78
C ARG A 35 22.67 10.56 14.39
N GLU A 36 22.28 11.80 14.67
CA GLU A 36 23.16 12.80 15.32
C GLU A 36 23.25 12.63 16.84
N SER A 37 22.70 11.55 17.40
CA SER A 37 22.74 11.28 18.86
C SER A 37 22.15 12.40 19.71
N LEU A 38 21.12 13.06 19.22
CA LEU A 38 20.36 14.10 19.90
C LEU A 38 19.10 13.58 20.58
N LEU A 39 18.81 12.29 20.50
CA LEU A 39 17.72 11.62 21.22
C LEU A 39 18.28 10.65 22.26
N SER A 40 17.72 10.69 23.47
CA SER A 40 18.11 9.78 24.55
C SER A 40 17.50 8.41 24.33
N SER A 41 18.27 7.34 24.58
CA SER A 41 17.74 5.97 24.63
C SER A 41 16.94 5.66 25.90
N GLN A 42 17.02 6.53 26.91
CA GLN A 42 16.38 6.36 28.22
C GLN A 42 15.02 7.06 28.32
N VAL A 43 14.68 7.94 27.36
CA VAL A 43 13.44 8.70 27.34
C VAL A 43 12.73 8.44 26.03
N GLU A 44 11.43 8.17 26.10
CA GLU A 44 10.60 7.98 24.91
C GLU A 44 10.59 9.24 24.03
N THR A 45 10.85 9.07 22.75
CA THR A 45 10.76 10.15 21.78
C THR A 45 9.29 10.38 21.43
N ILE A 46 8.80 11.58 21.72
CA ILE A 46 7.44 12.01 21.36
C ILE A 46 7.56 12.98 20.19
N SER A 47 7.00 12.62 19.06
CA SER A 47 6.89 13.49 17.88
C SER A 47 5.44 13.73 17.50
N SER A 48 5.16 14.90 16.94
CA SER A 48 3.88 15.28 16.37
C SER A 48 4.15 16.01 15.05
N SER A 49 3.38 15.70 14.02
CA SER A 49 3.50 16.38 12.74
C SER A 49 2.21 17.09 12.36
N PHE A 50 2.36 18.21 11.67
CA PHE A 50 1.26 19.09 11.29
C PHE A 50 1.37 19.43 9.80
N SER A 51 0.23 19.63 9.17
CA SER A 51 0.20 20.12 7.80
C SER A 51 -1.04 20.94 7.48
N THR A 52 -0.87 21.87 6.56
CA THR A 52 -1.97 22.57 5.88
C THR A 52 -1.63 22.67 4.38
N PRO A 53 -2.50 23.21 3.53
CA PRO A 53 -2.12 23.49 2.13
C PRO A 53 -0.81 24.27 1.98
N ARG A 54 -0.45 25.10 2.97
CA ARG A 54 0.66 26.05 2.89
C ARG A 54 1.84 25.76 3.82
N ARG A 55 1.81 24.68 4.61
CA ARG A 55 2.88 24.33 5.55
C ARG A 55 3.00 22.85 5.83
N LEU A 56 4.21 22.45 6.19
CA LEU A 56 4.52 21.19 6.85
C LEU A 56 5.30 21.51 8.11
N ALA A 57 4.98 20.86 9.23
CA ALA A 57 5.70 21.09 10.49
C ALA A 57 5.85 19.80 11.28
N VAL A 58 6.87 19.78 12.15
CA VAL A 58 7.13 18.70 13.09
C VAL A 58 7.58 19.29 14.42
N LEU A 59 7.04 18.78 15.52
CA LEU A 59 7.43 19.04 16.89
C LEU A 59 8.00 17.76 17.47
N VAL A 60 9.24 17.78 17.94
CA VAL A 60 9.90 16.66 18.60
C VAL A 60 10.28 17.08 20.03
N ARG A 61 9.80 16.31 21.02
CA ARG A 61 10.08 16.56 22.43
C ARG A 61 11.30 15.81 22.91
N ASN A 62 11.89 16.32 23.99
CA ASN A 62 13.00 15.70 24.68
C ASN A 62 14.28 15.58 23.85
N VAL A 63 14.55 16.53 22.97
CA VAL A 63 15.79 16.65 22.21
C VAL A 63 16.92 17.09 23.14
N LEU A 64 18.09 16.49 23.03
CA LEU A 64 19.27 16.89 23.79
C LEU A 64 19.83 18.21 23.24
N ASP A 65 20.24 19.12 24.15
CA ASP A 65 20.80 20.42 23.78
C ASP A 65 22.16 20.28 23.10
N LYS A 66 22.83 19.15 23.34
CA LYS A 66 24.17 18.86 22.87
C LYS A 66 24.40 17.35 22.77
N GLN A 67 25.25 16.92 21.84
CA GLN A 67 25.78 15.56 21.81
C GLN A 67 26.61 15.25 23.04
N SER A 68 26.52 14.01 23.51
CA SER A 68 27.44 13.52 24.53
C SER A 68 28.89 13.50 24.03
N ASP A 69 29.83 13.88 24.87
CA ASP A 69 31.25 13.74 24.56
C ASP A 69 31.59 12.28 24.27
N ARG A 70 32.35 12.04 23.20
CA ARG A 70 32.79 10.69 22.81
C ARG A 70 34.24 10.51 23.22
N TYR A 71 34.48 9.45 24.01
CA TYR A 71 35.82 9.03 24.32
C TYR A 71 36.34 8.10 23.20
N LEU A 72 37.30 8.63 22.44
CA LEU A 72 37.93 7.89 21.35
C LEU A 72 39.20 7.24 21.85
N LYS A 73 39.26 5.92 21.70
CA LYS A 73 40.44 5.14 22.01
C LYS A 73 41.15 4.79 20.70
N THR A 74 42.32 5.34 20.50
CA THR A 74 43.16 5.07 19.32
C THR A 74 44.35 4.21 19.73
N LEU A 75 44.45 3.02 19.14
CA LEU A 75 45.57 2.10 19.40
C LEU A 75 46.83 2.58 18.66
N GLY A 76 47.93 2.62 19.36
CA GLY A 76 49.22 3.08 18.88
C GLY A 76 50.27 1.98 18.70
N PRO A 77 51.57 2.34 18.74
CA PRO A 77 52.65 1.40 18.62
C PRO A 77 52.74 0.44 19.83
N ALA A 78 53.29 -0.74 19.63
CA ALA A 78 53.59 -1.66 20.72
C ALA A 78 54.56 -1.01 21.72
N VAL A 79 54.34 -1.25 23.02
CA VAL A 79 55.17 -0.68 24.10
C VAL A 79 56.66 -0.90 23.88
N LYS A 80 57.05 -2.11 23.38
CA LYS A 80 58.45 -2.48 23.03
C LYS A 80 59.08 -1.59 21.96
N ILE A 81 58.25 -0.99 21.08
CA ILE A 81 58.70 -0.06 20.03
C ILE A 81 58.62 1.40 20.52
N ALA A 82 57.65 1.66 21.38
CA ALA A 82 57.36 3.00 21.89
C ALA A 82 58.38 3.45 22.95
N PHE A 83 58.98 2.53 23.70
CA PHE A 83 59.98 2.86 24.72
C PHE A 83 61.25 2.00 24.52
N LYS A 84 62.43 2.64 24.70
CA LYS A 84 63.72 2.02 24.72
C LYS A 84 64.48 2.47 25.98
N ASP A 85 64.91 1.54 26.79
CA ASP A 85 65.62 1.82 28.07
C ASP A 85 64.83 2.80 29.00
N GLY A 86 63.50 2.67 28.96
CA GLY A 86 62.60 3.55 29.75
C GLY A 86 62.37 4.95 29.17
N LEU A 87 62.98 5.30 28.05
CA LEU A 87 62.83 6.58 27.40
C LEU A 87 61.90 6.47 26.17
N PRO A 88 61.06 7.48 25.92
CA PRO A 88 60.17 7.45 24.75
C PRO A 88 60.94 7.54 23.45
N THR A 89 60.53 6.76 22.47
CA THR A 89 61.06 6.78 21.10
C THR A 89 60.30 7.78 20.22
N PRO A 90 60.88 8.16 19.05
CA PRO A 90 60.13 9.00 18.08
C PRO A 90 58.76 8.44 17.67
N ALA A 91 58.54 7.14 17.78
CA ALA A 91 57.25 6.50 17.52
C ALA A 91 56.21 6.85 18.59
N ALA A 92 56.59 6.84 19.88
CA ALA A 92 55.70 7.28 20.96
C ALA A 92 55.40 8.79 20.89
N GLU A 93 56.44 9.60 20.65
CA GLU A 93 56.28 11.07 20.53
C GLU A 93 55.39 11.46 19.36
N SER A 94 55.63 10.84 18.19
CA SER A 94 54.79 11.05 16.99
C SER A 94 53.37 10.66 17.19
N PHE A 95 53.12 9.52 17.86
CA PHE A 95 51.79 9.03 18.19
C PHE A 95 51.06 9.95 19.19
N ALA A 96 51.76 10.40 20.25
CA ALA A 96 51.22 11.36 21.21
C ALA A 96 50.83 12.69 20.52
N ARG A 97 51.75 13.25 19.72
CA ARG A 97 51.52 14.51 18.97
C ARG A 97 50.39 14.43 18.00
N LYS A 98 50.26 13.29 17.27
CA LYS A 98 49.16 13.06 16.33
C LYS A 98 47.80 13.06 17.02
N ASN A 99 47.74 12.66 18.28
CA ASN A 99 46.51 12.63 19.07
C ASN A 99 46.35 13.85 19.99
N GLY A 100 47.20 14.85 19.87
CA GLY A 100 47.14 16.09 20.69
C GLY A 100 47.47 15.87 22.19
N LEU A 101 48.22 14.83 22.50
CA LEU A 101 48.58 14.42 23.85
C LEU A 101 50.09 14.51 24.07
N SER A 102 50.52 14.50 25.32
CA SER A 102 51.93 14.25 25.67
C SER A 102 52.16 12.74 25.85
N VAL A 103 53.42 12.33 25.79
CA VAL A 103 53.75 10.88 25.94
C VAL A 103 53.31 10.34 27.30
N VAL A 104 53.30 11.18 28.34
CA VAL A 104 52.89 10.79 29.71
C VAL A 104 51.38 10.55 29.86
N ASP A 105 50.59 11.09 28.93
CA ASP A 105 49.15 10.91 28.90
C ASP A 105 48.70 9.64 28.15
N LEU A 106 49.66 8.97 27.46
CA LEU A 106 49.37 7.71 26.78
C LEU A 106 49.21 6.58 27.78
N LYS A 107 48.23 5.73 27.56
CA LYS A 107 47.94 4.56 28.40
C LYS A 107 48.38 3.28 27.67
N VAL A 108 48.56 2.22 28.47
CA VAL A 108 48.93 0.87 27.94
C VAL A 108 47.72 -0.04 27.98
N GLU A 109 47.51 -0.77 26.90
CA GLU A 109 46.54 -1.86 26.82
C GLU A 109 47.21 -3.18 26.49
N SER A 110 46.94 -4.18 27.30
CA SER A 110 47.37 -5.54 27.05
C SER A 110 46.41 -6.23 26.05
N THR A 111 46.96 -6.67 24.93
CA THR A 111 46.21 -7.39 23.89
C THR A 111 46.80 -8.81 23.71
N PRO A 112 46.10 -9.76 23.09
CA PRO A 112 46.66 -11.08 22.79
C PRO A 112 47.97 -11.07 21.97
N LYS A 113 48.26 -9.91 21.33
CA LYS A 113 49.50 -9.72 20.52
C LYS A 113 50.59 -8.95 21.28
N GLY A 114 50.37 -8.62 22.55
CA GLY A 114 51.28 -7.87 23.40
C GLY A 114 50.72 -6.54 23.87
N ASP A 115 51.53 -5.76 24.61
CA ASP A 115 51.16 -4.48 25.17
C ASP A 115 51.33 -3.36 24.12
N TYR A 116 50.30 -2.54 23.97
CA TYR A 116 50.25 -1.43 23.02
C TYR A 116 49.95 -0.14 23.75
N LEU A 117 50.52 0.95 23.29
CA LEU A 117 50.06 2.27 23.71
C LEU A 117 48.69 2.58 23.13
N TYR A 118 47.88 3.30 23.85
CA TYR A 118 46.69 3.92 23.31
C TYR A 118 46.51 5.35 23.80
N ALA A 119 45.92 6.16 22.94
CA ALA A 119 45.50 7.50 23.23
C ALA A 119 44.00 7.53 23.53
N GLU A 120 43.63 8.11 24.68
CA GLU A 120 42.23 8.47 24.95
C GLU A 120 42.07 9.96 24.65
N THR A 121 41.29 10.27 23.63
CA THR A 121 40.94 11.66 23.30
C THR A 121 39.45 11.87 23.49
N VAL A 122 39.09 13.04 23.96
CA VAL A 122 37.69 13.43 24.11
C VAL A 122 37.29 14.25 22.90
N GLN A 123 36.47 13.70 22.06
CA GLN A 123 35.77 14.45 21.05
C GLN A 123 34.57 15.11 21.70
N LYS A 124 34.62 16.43 21.88
CA LYS A 124 33.50 17.18 22.42
C LYS A 124 32.28 17.06 21.50
N GLY A 125 31.14 16.81 22.11
CA GLY A 125 29.87 16.83 21.40
C GLY A 125 29.57 18.23 20.83
N LEU A 126 28.90 18.26 19.70
CA LEU A 126 28.45 19.52 19.07
C LEU A 126 27.11 19.95 19.64
N GLU A 127 26.85 21.24 19.62
CA GLU A 127 25.58 21.82 20.02
C GLU A 127 24.46 21.38 19.05
N ALA A 128 23.27 21.06 19.58
CA ALA A 128 22.16 20.57 18.78
C ALA A 128 21.72 21.57 17.71
N ALA A 129 21.71 22.86 18.04
CA ALA A 129 21.35 23.92 17.08
C ALA A 129 22.28 23.96 15.86
N GLU A 130 23.59 23.75 16.04
CA GLU A 130 24.56 23.71 14.94
C GLU A 130 24.35 22.49 14.04
N LEU A 131 24.14 21.32 14.64
CA LEU A 131 23.90 20.07 13.92
C LEU A 131 22.60 20.11 13.14
N ILE A 132 21.53 20.57 13.77
CA ILE A 132 20.22 20.70 13.11
C ILE A 132 20.31 21.69 11.94
N ALA A 133 20.96 22.85 12.13
CA ALA A 133 21.16 23.83 11.06
C ALA A 133 21.90 23.24 9.83
N ALA A 134 22.88 22.36 10.07
CA ALA A 134 23.69 21.74 9.01
C ALA A 134 22.98 20.57 8.30
N GLU A 135 22.16 19.78 9.01
CA GLU A 135 21.58 18.55 8.48
C GLU A 135 20.14 18.74 7.92
N MET A 136 19.32 19.62 8.51
CA MET A 136 17.94 19.85 8.06
C MET A 136 17.79 20.15 6.56
N PRO A 137 18.66 20.97 5.93
CA PRO A 137 18.55 21.23 4.48
C PRO A 137 18.64 19.96 3.63
N LYS A 138 19.44 18.98 4.07
CA LYS A 138 19.60 17.69 3.38
C LYS A 138 18.33 16.83 3.51
N GLU A 139 17.75 16.84 4.71
CA GLU A 139 16.50 16.10 4.95
C GLU A 139 15.34 16.70 4.14
N LEU A 140 15.23 18.02 4.06
CA LEU A 140 14.23 18.69 3.24
C LEU A 140 14.40 18.38 1.74
N ALA A 141 15.64 18.43 1.24
CA ALA A 141 15.95 18.11 -0.16
C ALA A 141 15.66 16.62 -0.49
N GLY A 142 15.68 15.75 0.52
CA GLY A 142 15.40 14.32 0.40
C GLY A 142 13.92 13.94 0.36
N ILE A 143 12.99 14.84 0.68
CA ILE A 143 11.54 14.54 0.66
C ILE A 143 11.11 14.22 -0.77
N TYR A 144 10.41 13.11 -0.93
CA TYR A 144 9.91 12.67 -2.24
C TYR A 144 8.70 13.49 -2.71
N TRP A 145 8.81 14.04 -3.90
CA TRP A 145 7.72 14.74 -4.57
C TRP A 145 7.50 14.18 -5.98
N ALA A 146 6.28 13.78 -6.29
CA ALA A 146 5.92 13.29 -7.63
C ALA A 146 6.16 14.34 -8.73
N LYS A 147 6.06 15.61 -8.38
CA LYS A 147 6.41 16.76 -9.25
C LYS A 147 7.12 17.82 -8.44
N ASN A 148 8.25 18.28 -8.95
CA ASN A 148 9.05 19.37 -8.42
C ASN A 148 9.04 20.56 -9.37
N MET A 149 9.31 21.73 -8.85
CA MET A 149 9.53 22.95 -9.64
C MET A 149 10.80 23.67 -9.22
N TYR A 150 11.32 24.49 -10.13
CA TYR A 150 12.35 25.48 -9.88
C TYR A 150 11.71 26.86 -9.78
N TRP A 151 12.11 27.68 -8.82
CA TRP A 151 11.63 29.06 -8.71
C TRP A 151 12.77 30.08 -8.51
N ARG A 152 14.01 29.60 -8.36
CA ARG A 152 15.21 30.46 -8.18
C ARG A 152 16.12 30.31 -9.38
N PRO A 153 16.23 31.33 -10.25
CA PRO A 153 17.15 31.30 -11.40
C PRO A 153 18.59 31.05 -10.97
N GLY A 154 19.27 30.12 -11.64
CA GLY A 154 20.67 29.79 -11.38
C GLY A 154 20.94 29.00 -10.09
N ARG A 155 19.91 28.51 -9.41
CA ARG A 155 20.03 27.68 -8.22
C ARG A 155 19.48 26.28 -8.50
N PRO A 156 20.13 25.22 -7.98
CA PRO A 156 19.73 23.82 -8.25
C PRO A 156 18.56 23.33 -7.40
N GLU A 157 18.12 24.08 -6.40
CA GLU A 157 17.11 23.61 -5.47
C GLU A 157 15.77 23.39 -6.16
N ARG A 158 15.22 22.20 -5.91
CA ARG A 158 13.89 21.80 -6.34
C ARG A 158 13.02 21.50 -5.13
N PHE A 159 11.78 21.94 -5.16
CA PHE A 159 10.78 21.54 -4.17
C PHE A 159 9.40 21.52 -4.80
N VAL A 160 8.38 21.06 -4.05
CA VAL A 160 7.02 20.97 -4.59
C VAL A 160 6.42 22.33 -4.92
N ARG A 161 6.73 23.34 -4.11
CA ARG A 161 6.29 24.74 -4.27
C ARG A 161 7.37 25.69 -3.72
N PRO A 162 7.34 26.97 -4.09
CA PRO A 162 8.23 27.97 -3.52
C PRO A 162 8.10 28.06 -2.01
N VAL A 163 9.24 28.08 -1.32
CA VAL A 163 9.33 28.37 0.11
C VAL A 163 8.98 29.83 0.34
N ARG A 164 8.25 30.15 1.40
CA ARG A 164 7.84 31.49 1.79
C ARG A 164 8.36 31.92 3.15
N TRP A 165 8.47 30.98 4.10
CA TRP A 165 9.07 31.18 5.41
C TRP A 165 9.52 29.85 5.98
N MET A 166 10.32 29.91 7.04
CA MET A 166 10.64 28.75 7.86
C MET A 166 10.70 29.13 9.33
N VAL A 167 10.27 28.21 10.19
CA VAL A 167 10.48 28.26 11.63
C VAL A 167 11.40 27.11 12.02
N ALA A 168 12.42 27.39 12.83
CA ALA A 168 13.23 26.37 13.48
C ALA A 168 13.64 26.86 14.86
N MET A 169 13.15 26.17 15.90
CA MET A 169 13.36 26.54 17.28
C MET A 169 13.71 25.31 18.12
N LEU A 170 14.68 25.46 19.01
CA LEU A 170 15.00 24.52 20.06
C LEU A 170 14.73 25.24 21.40
N ASP A 171 13.59 24.97 22.03
CA ASP A 171 12.98 25.85 23.02
C ASP A 171 12.94 27.31 22.55
N ALA A 172 13.50 28.25 23.28
CA ALA A 172 13.59 29.67 22.88
C ALA A 172 14.73 29.98 21.91
N VAL A 173 15.59 29.00 21.58
CA VAL A 173 16.77 29.21 20.71
C VAL A 173 16.35 29.05 19.25
N ARG A 174 16.65 30.06 18.42
CA ARG A 174 16.45 30.01 16.98
C ARG A 174 17.55 29.18 16.34
N VAL A 175 17.18 28.24 15.49
CA VAL A 175 18.11 27.41 14.73
C VAL A 175 18.20 27.93 13.29
N PRO A 176 19.34 28.42 12.80
CA PRO A 176 19.44 29.09 11.50
C PRO A 176 19.50 28.08 10.34
N VAL A 177 18.44 27.33 10.12
CA VAL A 177 18.30 26.42 8.96
C VAL A 177 18.13 27.24 7.69
N GLU A 178 18.99 27.02 6.69
CA GLU A 178 18.92 27.71 5.40
C GLU A 178 18.40 26.74 4.31
N PHE A 179 17.27 27.06 3.67
CA PHE A 179 16.73 26.29 2.56
C PHE A 179 15.89 27.16 1.63
N GLY A 180 15.97 26.90 0.33
CA GLY A 180 15.13 27.56 -0.68
C GLY A 180 15.27 29.10 -0.75
N GLY A 181 16.33 29.66 -0.17
CA GLY A 181 16.59 31.10 -0.11
C GLY A 181 16.05 31.78 1.14
N TYR A 182 15.60 31.06 2.08
CA TYR A 182 15.13 31.54 3.38
C TYR A 182 16.00 30.99 4.50
N VAL A 183 16.17 31.75 5.55
CA VAL A 183 16.76 31.35 6.81
C VAL A 183 15.63 31.25 7.82
N ALA A 184 15.59 30.14 8.54
CA ALA A 184 14.55 29.90 9.54
C ALA A 184 14.63 30.92 10.69
N SER A 185 13.47 31.27 11.19
CA SER A 185 13.30 32.19 12.33
C SER A 185 12.35 31.57 13.36
N ASN A 186 11.81 32.37 14.25
CA ASN A 186 10.72 32.01 15.15
C ASN A 186 9.37 32.62 14.71
N VAL A 187 9.22 32.99 13.43
CA VAL A 187 8.04 33.68 12.94
C VAL A 187 7.26 32.79 11.99
N THR A 188 5.99 32.56 12.30
CA THR A 188 5.02 31.89 11.43
C THR A 188 3.93 32.86 10.94
N TYR A 189 2.98 32.38 10.14
CA TYR A 189 1.92 33.18 9.55
C TYR A 189 0.57 32.50 9.67
N GLY A 190 -0.48 33.29 9.88
CA GLY A 190 -1.85 32.83 9.99
C GLY A 190 -2.53 32.56 8.65
N HIS A 191 -3.86 32.46 8.68
CA HIS A 191 -4.69 32.28 7.49
C HIS A 191 -4.60 33.50 6.57
N ARG A 192 -4.26 33.28 5.30
CA ARG A 192 -3.98 34.36 4.33
C ARG A 192 -5.09 35.40 4.22
N VAL A 193 -6.34 34.99 4.25
CA VAL A 193 -7.51 35.88 4.09
C VAL A 193 -8.03 36.38 5.43
N LEU A 194 -8.21 35.50 6.41
CA LEU A 194 -8.85 35.85 7.69
C LEU A 194 -7.90 36.60 8.64
N PHE A 195 -6.60 36.32 8.59
CA PHE A 195 -5.58 36.95 9.44
C PHE A 195 -4.69 37.92 8.65
N GLY A 196 -4.60 37.75 7.31
CA GLY A 196 -3.76 38.57 6.44
C GLY A 196 -2.28 38.19 6.49
N GLU A 197 -1.41 39.17 6.23
CA GLU A 197 0.04 39.00 6.15
C GLU A 197 0.78 39.25 7.48
N GLN A 198 0.05 39.33 8.57
CA GLN A 198 0.63 39.58 9.89
C GLN A 198 1.53 38.43 10.32
N SER A 199 2.71 38.78 10.83
CA SER A 199 3.68 37.85 11.36
C SER A 199 3.29 37.44 12.79
N ILE A 200 3.51 36.17 13.14
CA ILE A 200 3.23 35.59 14.43
C ILE A 200 4.55 35.12 15.03
N PRO A 201 5.15 35.87 15.96
CA PRO A 201 6.33 35.43 16.70
C PRO A 201 5.94 34.30 17.66
N LEU A 202 6.77 33.29 17.74
CA LEU A 202 6.66 32.20 18.69
C LEU A 202 7.75 32.37 19.77
N ASP A 203 7.37 32.25 21.02
CA ASP A 203 8.28 32.28 22.16
C ASP A 203 8.76 30.88 22.56
N SER A 204 7.92 29.87 22.27
CA SER A 204 8.18 28.46 22.54
C SER A 204 7.61 27.56 21.43
N PRO A 205 8.24 26.40 21.14
CA PRO A 205 7.67 25.37 20.29
C PRO A 205 6.25 24.92 20.67
N LEU A 206 5.93 24.94 21.97
CA LEU A 206 4.63 24.52 22.49
C LEU A 206 3.51 25.53 22.22
N ASP A 207 3.83 26.78 21.90
CA ASP A 207 2.84 27.80 21.55
C ASP A 207 2.30 27.65 20.14
N TYR A 208 2.94 26.82 19.31
CA TYR A 208 2.69 26.71 17.88
C TYR A 208 1.22 26.47 17.50
N GLU A 209 0.59 25.46 18.07
CA GLU A 209 -0.80 25.14 17.73
C GLU A 209 -1.78 26.21 18.20
N VAL A 210 -1.55 26.78 19.39
CA VAL A 210 -2.41 27.83 19.97
C VAL A 210 -2.28 29.10 19.16
N ALA A 211 -1.07 29.52 18.81
CA ALA A 211 -0.80 30.70 18.01
C ALA A 211 -1.42 30.60 16.62
N LEU A 212 -1.34 29.44 15.97
CA LEU A 212 -1.97 29.20 14.69
C LEU A 212 -3.50 29.19 14.77
N ARG A 213 -4.05 28.55 15.81
CA ARG A 213 -5.51 28.49 16.00
C ARG A 213 -6.13 29.86 16.22
N THR A 214 -5.50 30.73 16.98
CA THR A 214 -5.95 32.12 17.18
C THR A 214 -5.82 32.97 15.91
N SER A 215 -5.03 32.49 14.96
CA SER A 215 -4.80 33.12 13.65
C SER A 215 -5.51 32.38 12.52
N PHE A 216 -6.61 31.69 12.82
CA PHE A 216 -7.48 30.95 11.89
C PHE A 216 -6.77 29.83 11.12
N VAL A 217 -5.87 29.09 11.77
CA VAL A 217 -5.25 27.90 11.20
C VAL A 217 -5.34 26.72 12.18
N ILE A 218 -5.98 25.66 11.77
CA ILE A 218 -5.96 24.37 12.47
C ILE A 218 -4.84 23.53 11.84
N ALA A 219 -3.69 23.47 12.50
CA ALA A 219 -2.52 22.77 11.96
C ALA A 219 -2.67 21.25 12.06
N ASP A 220 -3.26 20.76 13.15
CA ASP A 220 -3.52 19.34 13.35
C ASP A 220 -4.57 18.82 12.37
N VAL A 221 -4.18 17.80 11.59
CA VAL A 221 -4.98 17.24 10.49
C VAL A 221 -6.25 16.57 11.02
N GLU A 222 -6.14 15.82 12.11
CA GLU A 222 -7.29 15.06 12.64
C GLU A 222 -8.33 16.00 13.25
N THR A 223 -7.91 17.00 14.00
CA THR A 223 -8.79 18.06 14.51
C THR A 223 -9.53 18.76 13.39
N ARG A 224 -8.83 19.05 12.29
CA ARG A 224 -9.42 19.70 11.11
C ARG A 224 -10.40 18.78 10.39
N ARG A 225 -10.09 17.49 10.22
CA ARG A 225 -10.98 16.46 9.67
C ARG A 225 -12.27 16.33 10.48
N GLN A 226 -12.14 16.26 11.81
CA GLN A 226 -13.30 16.16 12.70
C GLN A 226 -14.16 17.43 12.67
N LYS A 227 -13.55 18.62 12.54
CA LYS A 227 -14.30 19.86 12.38
C LYS A 227 -15.13 19.84 11.10
N ILE A 228 -14.58 19.37 9.97
CA ILE A 228 -15.32 19.22 8.71
C ILE A 228 -16.50 18.26 8.91
N ARG A 229 -16.28 17.05 9.43
CA ARG A 229 -17.35 16.05 9.62
C ARG A 229 -18.47 16.59 10.53
N LYS A 230 -18.13 17.17 11.66
CA LYS A 230 -19.11 17.78 12.57
C LYS A 230 -19.90 18.91 11.90
N ALA A 231 -19.25 19.72 11.07
CA ALA A 231 -19.92 20.81 10.37
C ALA A 231 -20.84 20.27 9.25
N LEU A 232 -20.43 19.24 8.49
CA LEU A 232 -21.30 18.55 7.53
C LEU A 232 -22.57 18.02 8.20
N ASP A 233 -22.42 17.32 9.33
CA ASP A 233 -23.55 16.80 10.12
C ASP A 233 -24.46 17.91 10.64
N ALA A 234 -23.88 18.97 11.19
CA ALA A 234 -24.65 20.07 11.76
C ALA A 234 -25.47 20.80 10.70
N VAL A 235 -24.85 21.08 9.55
CA VAL A 235 -25.52 21.79 8.44
C VAL A 235 -26.58 20.89 7.79
N THR A 236 -26.33 19.61 7.63
CA THR A 236 -27.32 18.68 7.07
C THR A 236 -28.58 18.59 7.92
N ARG A 237 -28.46 18.63 9.25
CA ARG A 237 -29.61 18.59 10.18
C ARG A 237 -30.54 19.79 10.06
N THR A 238 -30.11 20.86 9.40
CA THR A 238 -31.02 22.03 9.14
C THR A 238 -32.09 21.72 8.10
N VAL A 239 -31.94 20.61 7.35
CA VAL A 239 -32.92 20.13 6.37
C VAL A 239 -33.48 18.78 6.83
N GLU A 240 -34.75 18.75 7.19
CA GLU A 240 -35.40 17.57 7.74
C GLU A 240 -35.40 16.40 6.76
N GLY A 241 -35.03 15.23 7.26
CA GLY A 241 -35.09 13.95 6.51
C GLY A 241 -33.95 13.70 5.52
N LEU A 242 -32.95 14.59 5.47
CA LEU A 242 -31.77 14.41 4.63
C LEU A 242 -30.55 13.94 5.43
N ARG A 243 -29.64 13.30 4.71
CA ARG A 243 -28.27 13.00 5.15
C ARG A 243 -27.29 13.30 4.03
N TRP A 244 -26.07 13.69 4.35
CA TRP A 244 -25.01 13.77 3.34
C TRP A 244 -24.48 12.38 3.02
N ARG A 245 -24.11 12.14 1.76
CA ARG A 245 -23.47 10.90 1.34
C ARG A 245 -22.04 10.87 1.87
N GLU A 246 -21.73 9.89 2.68
CA GLU A 246 -20.37 9.73 3.20
C GLU A 246 -19.37 9.48 2.06
N ASP A 247 -18.34 10.32 2.02
CA ASP A 247 -17.20 10.19 1.12
C ASP A 247 -15.93 10.54 1.88
N HIS A 248 -15.28 9.50 2.38
CA HIS A 248 -14.05 9.63 3.18
C HIS A 248 -12.92 10.26 2.35
N ALA A 249 -12.79 9.90 1.07
CA ALA A 249 -11.76 10.44 0.19
C ALA A 249 -11.95 11.95 -0.07
N LEU A 250 -13.20 12.39 -0.22
CA LEU A 250 -13.53 13.82 -0.36
C LEU A 250 -13.29 14.58 0.94
N VAL A 251 -13.63 14.00 2.10
CA VAL A 251 -13.30 14.60 3.41
C VAL A 251 -11.79 14.76 3.56
N ASP A 252 -11.00 13.73 3.23
CA ASP A 252 -9.54 13.78 3.30
C ASP A 252 -8.95 14.82 2.34
N LYS A 253 -9.43 14.86 1.10
CA LYS A 253 -9.04 15.88 0.12
C LYS A 253 -9.29 17.30 0.67
N LEU A 254 -10.48 17.56 1.21
CA LEU A 254 -10.86 18.88 1.73
C LEU A 254 -10.16 19.24 3.04
N THR A 255 -9.83 18.24 3.87
CA THR A 255 -8.97 18.42 5.04
C THR A 255 -7.60 18.98 4.65
N HIS A 256 -7.04 18.51 3.54
CA HIS A 256 -5.76 18.98 3.01
C HIS A 256 -5.86 20.20 2.08
N LEU A 257 -7.06 20.69 1.78
CA LEU A 257 -7.30 21.93 1.01
C LEU A 257 -7.68 23.14 1.88
N THR A 258 -7.88 22.94 3.17
CA THR A 258 -8.34 23.99 4.08
C THR A 258 -7.42 24.18 5.27
N GLU A 259 -7.38 25.40 5.82
CA GLU A 259 -6.75 25.76 7.08
C GLU A 259 -7.81 26.05 8.16
N TRP A 260 -8.95 26.65 7.78
CA TRP A 260 -10.07 27.01 8.65
C TRP A 260 -11.38 26.63 8.00
N PRO A 261 -11.78 25.35 8.06
CA PRO A 261 -12.95 24.87 7.35
C PRO A 261 -14.27 25.34 8.00
N SER A 262 -15.21 25.73 7.14
CA SER A 262 -16.64 25.87 7.44
C SER A 262 -17.45 25.16 6.35
N VAL A 263 -18.76 25.00 6.56
CA VAL A 263 -19.63 24.27 5.62
C VAL A 263 -20.82 25.14 5.23
N LEU A 264 -21.11 25.14 3.94
CA LEU A 264 -22.24 25.84 3.32
C LEU A 264 -23.22 24.82 2.74
N LEU A 265 -24.52 25.02 2.99
CA LEU A 265 -25.58 24.32 2.28
C LEU A 265 -26.02 25.17 1.06
N GLY A 266 -25.99 24.53 -0.10
CA GLY A 266 -26.55 25.11 -1.34
C GLY A 266 -27.63 24.20 -1.94
N THR A 267 -28.33 24.74 -2.92
CA THR A 267 -29.44 24.07 -3.63
C THR A 267 -29.19 24.09 -5.13
N PHE A 268 -29.91 23.21 -5.84
CA PHE A 268 -30.01 23.26 -7.29
C PHE A 268 -31.44 22.93 -7.73
N GLU A 269 -31.76 23.24 -8.96
CA GLU A 269 -33.09 23.08 -9.50
C GLU A 269 -33.46 21.59 -9.61
N ARG A 270 -34.67 21.24 -9.15
CA ARG A 270 -35.14 19.84 -9.13
C ARG A 270 -35.24 19.20 -10.52
N GLU A 271 -35.31 19.99 -11.57
CA GLU A 271 -35.36 19.49 -12.95
C GLU A 271 -34.12 18.67 -13.34
N TYR A 272 -32.96 18.98 -12.73
CA TYR A 272 -31.72 18.20 -12.99
C TYR A 272 -31.80 16.79 -12.45
N LEU A 273 -32.67 16.49 -11.47
CA LEU A 273 -32.87 15.11 -10.98
C LEU A 273 -33.48 14.17 -12.03
N ALA A 274 -33.86 14.67 -13.20
CA ALA A 274 -34.21 13.83 -14.36
C ALA A 274 -32.99 13.21 -15.05
N LEU A 275 -31.77 13.74 -14.81
CA LEU A 275 -30.53 13.14 -15.26
C LEU A 275 -30.14 11.98 -14.33
N PRO A 276 -29.39 11.02 -14.85
CA PRO A 276 -28.78 9.98 -13.99
C PRO A 276 -27.99 10.59 -12.83
N GLU A 277 -28.21 10.05 -11.63
CA GLU A 277 -27.58 10.63 -10.44
C GLU A 277 -26.05 10.52 -10.46
N GLU A 278 -25.49 9.50 -11.13
CA GLU A 278 -24.05 9.31 -11.29
C GLU A 278 -23.40 10.53 -11.96
N ILE A 279 -24.07 11.12 -12.95
CA ILE A 279 -23.60 12.32 -13.63
C ILE A 279 -23.60 13.51 -12.67
N LEU A 280 -24.71 13.72 -11.95
CA LEU A 280 -24.83 14.82 -11.01
C LEU A 280 -23.84 14.71 -9.85
N VAL A 281 -23.70 13.49 -9.28
CA VAL A 281 -22.78 13.23 -8.18
C VAL A 281 -21.33 13.42 -8.63
N THR A 282 -20.94 12.95 -9.82
CA THR A 282 -19.61 13.15 -10.37
C THR A 282 -19.29 14.63 -10.56
N VAL A 283 -20.20 15.39 -11.13
CA VAL A 283 -20.03 16.85 -11.30
C VAL A 283 -19.84 17.53 -9.93
N MET A 284 -20.66 17.21 -8.94
CA MET A 284 -20.54 17.78 -7.60
C MET A 284 -19.22 17.37 -6.94
N ARG A 285 -18.88 16.09 -6.94
CA ARG A 285 -17.74 15.50 -6.23
C ARG A 285 -16.40 15.84 -6.87
N ASP A 286 -16.25 15.52 -8.15
CA ASP A 286 -14.95 15.54 -8.81
C ASP A 286 -14.60 16.93 -9.37
N HIS A 287 -15.60 17.66 -9.86
CA HIS A 287 -15.39 18.98 -10.45
C HIS A 287 -15.54 20.13 -9.46
N GLN A 288 -16.48 20.03 -8.49
CA GLN A 288 -16.73 21.10 -7.53
C GLN A 288 -16.28 20.77 -6.10
N SER A 289 -15.96 19.53 -5.80
CA SER A 289 -15.61 19.06 -4.46
C SER A 289 -16.74 19.29 -3.45
N TYR A 290 -18.00 19.08 -3.88
CA TYR A 290 -19.19 19.17 -3.06
C TYR A 290 -19.68 17.79 -2.65
N PHE A 291 -20.30 17.71 -1.47
CA PHE A 291 -21.00 16.52 -1.02
C PHE A 291 -22.45 16.54 -1.47
N ALA A 292 -22.91 15.42 -2.01
CA ALA A 292 -24.31 15.20 -2.33
C ALA A 292 -25.10 14.88 -1.06
N LEU A 293 -26.38 15.28 -1.04
CA LEU A 293 -27.34 14.88 -0.01
C LEU A 293 -28.32 13.88 -0.58
N GLU A 294 -28.82 13.00 0.27
CA GLU A 294 -29.83 12.01 -0.07
C GLU A 294 -30.95 11.97 0.96
N ASP A 295 -32.10 11.51 0.54
CA ASP A 295 -33.25 11.27 1.40
C ASP A 295 -33.13 9.94 2.17
N LYS A 296 -34.15 9.61 2.98
CA LYS A 296 -34.20 8.35 3.76
C LYS A 296 -34.24 7.09 2.88
N ALA A 297 -34.62 7.22 1.61
CA ALA A 297 -34.64 6.13 0.65
C ALA A 297 -33.30 6.01 -0.12
N GLY A 298 -32.32 6.86 0.17
CA GLY A 298 -31.01 6.90 -0.51
C GLY A 298 -31.05 7.59 -1.87
N LYS A 299 -32.14 8.28 -2.22
CA LYS A 299 -32.24 9.03 -3.48
C LYS A 299 -31.59 10.39 -3.34
N LEU A 300 -30.91 10.84 -4.40
CA LEU A 300 -30.28 12.14 -4.47
C LEU A 300 -31.32 13.26 -4.23
N ALA A 301 -31.03 14.15 -3.30
CA ALA A 301 -31.80 15.34 -3.01
C ALA A 301 -31.21 16.58 -3.73
N PRO A 302 -32.02 17.61 -4.04
CA PRO A 302 -31.56 18.80 -4.79
C PRO A 302 -30.78 19.77 -3.90
N TYR A 303 -29.81 19.25 -3.15
CA TYR A 303 -28.96 19.98 -2.22
C TYR A 303 -27.52 19.50 -2.31
N PHE A 304 -26.59 20.38 -1.98
CA PHE A 304 -25.17 20.05 -1.85
C PHE A 304 -24.53 20.74 -0.65
N LEU A 305 -23.44 20.18 -0.16
CA LEU A 305 -22.61 20.83 0.85
C LEU A 305 -21.25 21.18 0.26
N ALA A 306 -20.84 22.42 0.44
CA ALA A 306 -19.51 22.90 0.07
C ALA A 306 -18.70 23.19 1.34
N VAL A 307 -17.47 22.69 1.39
CA VAL A 307 -16.52 23.04 2.45
C VAL A 307 -15.74 24.26 1.99
N LEU A 308 -15.82 25.33 2.78
CA LEU A 308 -15.12 26.59 2.54
C LEU A 308 -13.85 26.64 3.38
N ASN A 309 -12.87 27.43 2.94
CA ASN A 309 -11.67 27.78 3.73
C ASN A 309 -11.78 29.20 4.24
N THR A 310 -12.90 29.53 4.88
CA THR A 310 -13.18 30.87 5.41
C THR A 310 -14.32 30.83 6.41
N GLU A 311 -14.46 31.88 7.18
CA GLU A 311 -15.58 32.16 8.04
C GLU A 311 -16.06 33.59 7.75
N THR A 312 -17.38 33.78 7.61
CA THR A 312 -17.96 35.08 7.30
C THR A 312 -19.35 35.17 7.92
N ASN A 313 -19.95 36.37 7.85
CA ASN A 313 -21.31 36.61 8.32
C ASN A 313 -22.36 36.06 7.33
N GLU A 314 -23.65 36.12 7.71
CA GLU A 314 -24.75 35.58 6.90
C GLU A 314 -24.84 36.21 5.49
N ALA A 315 -24.61 37.51 5.36
CA ALA A 315 -24.59 38.18 4.05
C ALA A 315 -23.44 37.68 3.16
N GLY A 316 -22.27 37.47 3.73
CA GLY A 316 -21.14 36.87 3.02
C GLY A 316 -21.41 35.42 2.61
N LEU A 317 -22.02 34.62 3.50
CA LEU A 317 -22.40 33.24 3.18
C LEU A 317 -23.42 33.19 2.04
N GLU A 318 -24.38 34.17 1.97
CA GLU A 318 -25.35 34.24 0.90
C GLU A 318 -24.72 34.53 -0.47
N VAL A 319 -23.74 35.42 -0.52
CA VAL A 319 -22.97 35.70 -1.73
C VAL A 319 -22.18 34.46 -2.20
N ILE A 320 -21.54 33.75 -1.27
CA ILE A 320 -20.80 32.52 -1.57
C ILE A 320 -21.76 31.43 -2.04
N ARG A 321 -22.91 31.24 -1.37
CA ARG A 321 -23.96 30.28 -1.76
C ARG A 321 -24.41 30.52 -3.19
N HIS A 322 -24.84 31.76 -3.52
CA HIS A 322 -25.27 32.11 -4.85
C HIS A 322 -24.19 31.88 -5.91
N GLY A 323 -22.92 32.18 -5.59
CA GLY A 323 -21.79 31.89 -6.46
C GLY A 323 -21.63 30.40 -6.76
N ASN A 324 -21.67 29.55 -5.74
CA ASN A 324 -21.54 28.10 -5.88
C ASN A 324 -22.75 27.49 -6.63
N GLU A 325 -23.97 27.90 -6.33
CA GLU A 325 -25.17 27.45 -7.03
C GLU A 325 -25.14 27.83 -8.52
N ARG A 326 -24.67 29.03 -8.84
CA ARG A 326 -24.51 29.49 -10.24
C ARG A 326 -23.49 28.64 -11.00
N VAL A 327 -22.35 28.32 -10.41
CA VAL A 327 -21.35 27.45 -11.03
C VAL A 327 -21.90 26.05 -11.23
N LEU A 328 -22.55 25.49 -10.22
CA LEU A 328 -23.12 24.14 -10.30
C LEU A 328 -24.20 24.07 -11.38
N ARG A 329 -25.08 25.08 -11.47
CA ARG A 329 -26.10 25.20 -12.55
C ARG A 329 -25.47 25.19 -13.92
N ALA A 330 -24.40 25.95 -14.14
CA ALA A 330 -23.69 25.96 -15.42
C ALA A 330 -23.16 24.55 -15.77
N ARG A 331 -22.52 23.88 -14.82
CA ARG A 331 -22.01 22.52 -15.01
C ARG A 331 -23.11 21.47 -15.26
N PHE A 332 -24.24 21.59 -14.57
CA PHE A 332 -25.39 20.70 -14.80
C PHE A 332 -26.06 20.96 -16.16
N ASN A 333 -26.08 22.19 -16.63
CA ASN A 333 -26.55 22.51 -17.98
C ASN A 333 -25.63 21.89 -19.04
N ASP A 334 -24.31 21.97 -18.88
CA ASP A 334 -23.35 21.33 -19.78
C ASP A 334 -23.58 19.80 -19.79
N ALA A 335 -23.68 19.18 -18.61
CA ALA A 335 -23.93 17.75 -18.47
C ALA A 335 -25.26 17.31 -19.11
N ARG A 336 -26.35 18.09 -18.92
CA ARG A 336 -27.65 17.84 -19.54
C ARG A 336 -27.55 17.94 -21.07
N PHE A 337 -26.89 18.98 -21.56
CA PHE A 337 -26.72 19.19 -23.01
C PHE A 337 -25.97 18.00 -23.64
N PHE A 338 -24.86 17.56 -23.05
CA PHE A 338 -24.11 16.42 -23.58
C PHE A 338 -24.88 15.11 -23.45
N TRP A 339 -25.59 14.88 -22.34
CA TRP A 339 -26.45 13.71 -22.16
C TRP A 339 -27.49 13.59 -23.26
N GLU A 340 -28.21 14.68 -23.58
CA GLU A 340 -29.23 14.71 -24.62
C GLU A 340 -28.65 14.67 -26.03
N PHE A 341 -27.51 15.33 -26.25
CA PHE A 341 -26.82 15.36 -27.54
C PHE A 341 -26.29 13.97 -27.92
N ASP A 342 -25.62 13.30 -27.01
CA ASP A 342 -24.99 12.02 -27.26
C ASP A 342 -25.99 10.91 -27.57
N GLN A 343 -27.18 10.95 -26.99
CA GLN A 343 -28.23 9.95 -27.23
C GLN A 343 -28.84 10.02 -28.65
N ARG A 344 -28.56 11.08 -29.41
CA ARG A 344 -28.98 11.17 -30.81
C ARG A 344 -28.26 10.17 -31.72
N VAL A 345 -27.10 9.68 -31.29
CA VAL A 345 -26.31 8.68 -31.99
C VAL A 345 -26.36 7.36 -31.23
N PRO A 346 -26.95 6.30 -31.81
CA PRO A 346 -26.98 4.98 -31.18
C PRO A 346 -25.61 4.46 -30.82
N LEU A 347 -25.48 3.75 -29.68
CA LEU A 347 -24.21 3.14 -29.26
C LEU A 347 -23.60 2.24 -30.30
N MET A 348 -24.45 1.50 -31.05
CA MET A 348 -24.01 0.64 -32.14
C MET A 348 -23.28 1.40 -33.27
N GLU A 349 -23.73 2.61 -33.58
CA GLU A 349 -23.09 3.46 -34.58
C GLU A 349 -21.78 4.08 -34.05
N ARG A 350 -21.65 4.27 -32.73
CA ARG A 350 -20.44 4.76 -32.12
C ARG A 350 -19.28 3.76 -32.11
N VAL A 351 -19.58 2.45 -32.24
CA VAL A 351 -18.55 1.41 -32.28
C VAL A 351 -17.54 1.65 -33.41
N VAL A 352 -18.02 2.04 -34.59
CA VAL A 352 -17.15 2.32 -35.76
C VAL A 352 -16.21 3.49 -35.48
N LEU A 353 -16.62 4.47 -34.68
CA LEU A 353 -15.78 5.64 -34.34
C LEU A 353 -14.56 5.26 -33.48
N LEU A 354 -14.57 4.09 -32.85
CA LEU A 354 -13.44 3.58 -32.05
C LEU A 354 -12.19 3.30 -32.90
N GLU A 355 -12.32 3.17 -34.21
CA GLU A 355 -11.19 3.06 -35.14
C GLU A 355 -10.27 4.30 -35.05
N ASN A 356 -10.84 5.47 -34.76
CA ASN A 356 -10.13 6.74 -34.65
C ASN A 356 -9.62 7.03 -33.26
N VAL A 357 -9.91 6.19 -32.25
CA VAL A 357 -9.48 6.38 -30.87
C VAL A 357 -8.30 5.45 -30.60
N THR A 358 -7.11 5.99 -30.47
CA THR A 358 -5.89 5.22 -30.21
C THR A 358 -5.92 4.62 -28.80
N PHE A 359 -5.77 3.30 -28.67
CA PHE A 359 -5.55 2.65 -27.39
C PHE A 359 -4.07 2.75 -26.98
N GLN A 360 -3.20 2.22 -27.83
CA GLN A 360 -1.75 2.30 -27.68
C GLN A 360 -1.11 2.18 -29.07
N LYS A 361 0.00 2.89 -29.28
CA LYS A 361 0.64 3.06 -30.60
C LYS A 361 0.84 1.74 -31.36
N ASP A 362 1.35 0.72 -30.68
CA ASP A 362 1.72 -0.56 -31.30
C ASP A 362 0.60 -1.63 -31.18
N LEU A 363 -0.41 -1.39 -30.34
CA LEU A 363 -1.59 -2.26 -30.17
C LEU A 363 -2.83 -1.76 -30.93
N GLY A 364 -2.72 -0.60 -31.56
CA GLY A 364 -3.76 -0.05 -32.42
C GLY A 364 -4.86 0.73 -31.71
N SER A 365 -6.04 0.78 -32.33
CA SER A 365 -7.19 1.53 -31.87
C SER A 365 -8.00 0.80 -30.78
N TYR A 366 -8.96 1.53 -30.17
CA TYR A 366 -9.95 0.89 -29.30
C TYR A 366 -10.88 -0.06 -30.04
N ALA A 367 -11.09 0.09 -31.35
CA ALA A 367 -11.79 -0.91 -32.17
C ALA A 367 -11.02 -2.24 -32.16
N ALA A 368 -9.71 -2.21 -32.39
CA ALA A 368 -8.87 -3.40 -32.34
C ALA A 368 -8.85 -4.04 -30.94
N LYS A 369 -8.80 -3.19 -29.88
CA LYS A 369 -8.91 -3.66 -28.51
C LYS A 369 -10.25 -4.34 -28.24
N THR A 370 -11.36 -3.75 -28.68
CA THR A 370 -12.71 -4.29 -28.51
C THR A 370 -12.80 -5.71 -29.06
N GLU A 371 -12.25 -5.96 -30.26
CA GLU A 371 -12.25 -7.30 -30.88
C GLU A 371 -11.39 -8.31 -30.10
N ARG A 372 -10.27 -7.87 -29.48
CA ARG A 372 -9.47 -8.74 -28.60
C ARG A 372 -10.23 -9.08 -27.33
N VAL A 373 -10.84 -8.06 -26.69
CA VAL A 373 -11.62 -8.24 -25.46
C VAL A 373 -12.81 -9.16 -25.67
N ARG A 374 -13.54 -9.03 -26.81
CA ARG A 374 -14.64 -9.95 -27.18
C ARG A 374 -14.18 -11.39 -27.23
N ARG A 375 -13.05 -11.66 -27.90
CA ARG A 375 -12.47 -13.01 -27.99
C ARG A 375 -12.08 -13.58 -26.64
N VAL A 376 -11.43 -12.77 -25.78
CA VAL A 376 -11.05 -13.19 -24.44
C VAL A 376 -12.30 -13.47 -23.61
N ALA A 377 -13.29 -12.57 -23.61
CA ALA A 377 -14.53 -12.73 -22.87
C ALA A 377 -15.31 -13.99 -23.26
N SER A 378 -15.44 -14.24 -24.60
CA SER A 378 -16.09 -15.43 -25.12
C SER A 378 -15.41 -16.71 -24.64
N ARG A 379 -14.07 -16.78 -24.71
CA ARG A 379 -13.32 -17.94 -24.23
C ARG A 379 -13.44 -18.17 -22.74
N LEU A 380 -13.41 -17.12 -21.93
CA LEU A 380 -13.64 -17.22 -20.48
C LEU A 380 -15.04 -17.73 -20.18
N ALA A 381 -16.05 -17.26 -20.94
CA ALA A 381 -17.43 -17.75 -20.84
C ALA A 381 -17.55 -19.24 -21.18
N GLU A 382 -16.88 -19.71 -22.23
CA GLU A 382 -16.84 -21.13 -22.59
C GLU A 382 -16.25 -22.01 -21.49
N ILE A 383 -15.16 -21.54 -20.84
CA ILE A 383 -14.52 -22.25 -19.71
C ILE A 383 -15.48 -22.41 -18.55
N ILE A 384 -16.15 -21.32 -18.13
CA ILE A 384 -17.06 -21.40 -16.97
C ILE A 384 -18.35 -22.14 -17.28
N ALA A 385 -18.89 -22.02 -18.48
CA ALA A 385 -20.07 -22.77 -18.93
C ALA A 385 -19.79 -24.28 -18.95
N GLY A 386 -18.58 -24.69 -19.39
CA GLY A 386 -18.12 -26.08 -19.33
C GLY A 386 -18.02 -26.64 -17.90
N ARG A 387 -18.07 -25.78 -16.88
CA ARG A 387 -18.08 -26.12 -15.45
C ARG A 387 -19.46 -25.94 -14.79
N GLY A 388 -20.47 -25.71 -15.61
CA GLY A 388 -21.86 -25.57 -15.15
C GLY A 388 -22.26 -24.20 -14.62
N ALA A 389 -21.43 -23.16 -14.82
CA ALA A 389 -21.81 -21.79 -14.49
C ALA A 389 -22.74 -21.20 -15.57
N GLU A 390 -23.77 -20.49 -15.13
CA GLU A 390 -24.70 -19.82 -16.05
C GLU A 390 -24.09 -18.48 -16.53
N VAL A 391 -24.14 -18.26 -17.86
CA VAL A 391 -23.69 -17.03 -18.50
C VAL A 391 -24.51 -16.80 -19.78
N ASP A 392 -25.00 -15.57 -19.95
CA ASP A 392 -25.60 -15.15 -21.23
C ASP A 392 -24.49 -14.72 -22.20
N ALA A 393 -24.02 -15.66 -22.98
CA ALA A 393 -22.95 -15.42 -23.96
C ALA A 393 -23.31 -14.36 -25.01
N SER A 394 -24.61 -14.23 -25.40
CA SER A 394 -25.07 -13.22 -26.34
C SER A 394 -25.03 -11.82 -25.72
N ALA A 395 -25.49 -11.69 -24.45
CA ALA A 395 -25.41 -10.45 -23.71
C ALA A 395 -23.95 -10.04 -23.45
N LEU A 396 -23.08 -11.00 -23.11
CA LEU A 396 -21.65 -10.76 -22.89
C LEU A 396 -20.97 -10.25 -24.17
N ASP A 397 -21.19 -10.90 -25.33
CA ASP A 397 -20.62 -10.46 -26.61
C ASP A 397 -21.12 -9.06 -26.98
N ARG A 398 -22.43 -8.79 -26.79
CA ARG A 398 -23.02 -7.49 -27.05
C ARG A 398 -22.42 -6.43 -26.11
N SER A 399 -22.24 -6.75 -24.84
CA SER A 399 -21.62 -5.87 -23.85
C SER A 399 -20.18 -5.56 -24.22
N ALA A 400 -19.40 -6.56 -24.60
CA ALA A 400 -18.00 -6.39 -24.98
C ALA A 400 -17.85 -5.55 -26.26
N LEU A 401 -18.77 -5.70 -27.24
CA LEU A 401 -18.80 -4.86 -28.44
C LEU A 401 -19.05 -3.38 -28.10
N LEU A 402 -19.98 -3.11 -27.20
CA LEU A 402 -20.43 -1.74 -26.87
C LEU A 402 -19.60 -1.07 -25.76
N ALA A 403 -18.83 -1.83 -25.01
CA ALA A 403 -18.19 -1.42 -23.75
C ALA A 403 -17.35 -0.14 -23.86
N LYS A 404 -16.72 0.11 -25.00
CA LYS A 404 -15.84 1.28 -25.22
C LYS A 404 -16.48 2.37 -26.07
N ALA A 405 -17.73 2.18 -26.54
CA ALA A 405 -18.40 3.11 -27.46
C ALA A 405 -18.59 4.50 -26.84
N ASP A 406 -18.73 4.57 -25.53
CA ASP A 406 -18.89 5.82 -24.77
C ASP A 406 -17.63 6.71 -24.77
N LEU A 407 -16.45 6.19 -25.08
CA LEU A 407 -15.23 6.99 -25.27
C LEU A 407 -15.35 7.99 -26.43
N THR A 408 -16.32 7.78 -27.33
CA THR A 408 -16.62 8.69 -28.44
C THR A 408 -17.70 9.72 -28.10
N ALA A 409 -18.30 9.62 -26.90
CA ALA A 409 -19.37 10.51 -26.44
C ALA A 409 -18.78 11.83 -25.92
N GLU A 410 -19.47 12.93 -26.17
CA GLU A 410 -19.02 14.25 -25.70
C GLU A 410 -19.08 14.34 -24.17
N LEU A 411 -20.06 13.70 -23.56
CA LEU A 411 -20.16 13.65 -22.10
C LEU A 411 -18.91 13.01 -21.46
N VAL A 412 -18.40 11.91 -22.02
CA VAL A 412 -17.20 11.23 -21.51
C VAL A 412 -15.91 12.02 -21.82
N LYS A 413 -15.87 12.77 -22.92
CA LYS A 413 -14.74 13.67 -23.21
C LYS A 413 -14.62 14.80 -22.19
N GLU A 414 -15.74 15.34 -21.73
CA GLU A 414 -15.78 16.41 -20.70
C GLU A 414 -15.65 15.83 -19.28
N PHE A 415 -16.29 14.69 -19.00
CA PHE A 415 -16.33 14.03 -17.69
C PHE A 415 -15.73 12.62 -17.82
N THR A 416 -14.40 12.56 -17.91
CA THR A 416 -13.65 11.31 -18.16
C THR A 416 -13.82 10.25 -17.08
N GLU A 417 -14.18 10.67 -15.87
CA GLU A 417 -14.46 9.81 -14.72
C GLU A 417 -15.69 8.93 -14.91
N LEU A 418 -16.59 9.35 -15.82
CA LEU A 418 -17.83 8.65 -16.13
C LEU A 418 -17.70 7.59 -17.23
N GLN A 419 -16.50 7.36 -17.79
CA GLN A 419 -16.30 6.31 -18.78
C GLN A 419 -16.75 4.93 -18.24
N GLY A 420 -17.44 4.16 -19.07
CA GLY A 420 -18.07 2.90 -18.69
C GLY A 420 -19.45 3.09 -18.03
N VAL A 421 -19.54 3.95 -17.01
CA VAL A 421 -20.81 4.27 -16.36
C VAL A 421 -21.80 4.86 -17.37
N VAL A 422 -21.37 5.89 -18.12
CA VAL A 422 -22.20 6.52 -19.18
C VAL A 422 -22.55 5.52 -20.28
N GLY A 423 -21.62 4.64 -20.67
CA GLY A 423 -21.88 3.58 -21.62
C GLY A 423 -23.04 2.67 -21.21
N GLY A 424 -23.04 2.25 -19.94
CA GLY A 424 -24.12 1.46 -19.33
C GLY A 424 -25.46 2.22 -19.29
N LEU A 425 -25.43 3.50 -18.87
CA LEU A 425 -26.62 4.35 -18.80
C LEU A 425 -27.20 4.61 -20.20
N TYR A 426 -26.37 4.85 -21.21
CA TYR A 426 -26.83 4.96 -22.60
C TYR A 426 -27.42 3.67 -23.12
N ALA A 427 -26.80 2.52 -22.81
CA ALA A 427 -27.34 1.22 -23.19
C ALA A 427 -28.74 1.02 -22.61
N GLN A 428 -28.93 1.35 -21.33
CA GLN A 428 -30.24 1.28 -20.68
C GLN A 428 -31.26 2.23 -21.33
N ALA A 429 -30.88 3.48 -21.57
CA ALA A 429 -31.75 4.47 -22.19
C ALA A 429 -32.14 4.10 -23.64
N GLN A 430 -31.29 3.36 -24.35
CA GLN A 430 -31.53 2.86 -25.72
C GLN A 430 -32.21 1.49 -25.75
N GLY A 431 -32.68 0.96 -24.62
CA GLY A 431 -33.51 -0.25 -24.53
C GLY A 431 -32.74 -1.56 -24.60
N PHE A 432 -31.45 -1.58 -24.36
CA PHE A 432 -30.71 -2.83 -24.16
C PHE A 432 -31.12 -3.51 -22.85
N SER A 433 -30.93 -4.82 -22.75
CA SER A 433 -31.25 -5.57 -21.52
C SER A 433 -30.43 -5.07 -20.33
N ASN A 434 -30.95 -5.24 -19.12
CA ASN A 434 -30.22 -4.89 -17.89
C ASN A 434 -28.87 -5.63 -17.82
N THR A 435 -28.81 -6.90 -18.25
CA THR A 435 -27.55 -7.68 -18.30
C THR A 435 -26.50 -6.96 -19.13
N VAL A 436 -26.86 -6.46 -20.34
CA VAL A 436 -25.94 -5.71 -21.20
C VAL A 436 -25.54 -4.39 -20.56
N SER A 437 -26.54 -3.63 -20.10
CA SER A 437 -26.30 -2.30 -19.52
C SER A 437 -25.45 -2.35 -18.25
N ASP A 438 -25.73 -3.30 -17.34
CA ASP A 438 -24.97 -3.50 -16.11
C ASP A 438 -23.54 -3.99 -16.38
N ALA A 439 -23.34 -4.87 -17.36
CA ALA A 439 -22.02 -5.33 -17.74
C ALA A 439 -21.15 -4.18 -18.30
N ILE A 440 -21.72 -3.31 -19.13
CA ILE A 440 -21.02 -2.13 -19.65
C ILE A 440 -20.71 -1.15 -18.51
N TYR A 441 -21.67 -0.91 -17.62
CA TYR A 441 -21.50 -0.03 -16.45
C TYR A 441 -20.36 -0.49 -15.55
N ASP A 442 -20.25 -1.80 -15.30
CA ASP A 442 -19.29 -2.39 -14.37
C ASP A 442 -17.93 -2.77 -15.01
N GLN A 443 -17.74 -2.54 -16.31
CA GLN A 443 -16.57 -3.03 -17.08
C GLN A 443 -15.21 -2.65 -16.51
N TYR A 444 -15.12 -1.54 -15.80
CA TYR A 444 -13.88 -1.08 -15.19
C TYR A 444 -13.71 -1.53 -13.73
N LYS A 445 -14.77 -2.06 -13.09
CA LYS A 445 -14.71 -2.49 -11.70
C LYS A 445 -13.80 -3.72 -11.50
N PRO A 446 -13.16 -3.82 -10.34
CA PRO A 446 -12.91 -2.74 -9.41
C PRO A 446 -11.82 -1.78 -9.93
N VAL A 447 -11.95 -0.50 -9.67
CA VAL A 447 -10.95 0.51 -10.06
C VAL A 447 -9.88 0.74 -8.96
N SER A 448 -10.17 0.32 -7.74
CA SER A 448 -9.24 0.36 -6.58
C SER A 448 -9.47 -0.85 -5.67
N MET A 449 -8.67 -0.95 -4.60
CA MET A 449 -8.85 -2.02 -3.61
C MET A 449 -10.06 -1.80 -2.70
N GLU A 450 -10.58 -0.57 -2.59
CA GLU A 450 -11.76 -0.20 -1.83
C GLU A 450 -13.06 -0.32 -2.64
N ASP A 451 -12.94 -0.35 -3.98
CA ASP A 451 -14.10 -0.41 -4.88
C ASP A 451 -14.76 -1.79 -4.88
N GLY A 452 -16.07 -1.83 -5.14
CA GLY A 452 -16.82 -3.07 -5.31
C GLY A 452 -16.48 -3.79 -6.62
N VAL A 453 -16.72 -5.09 -6.65
CA VAL A 453 -16.59 -5.90 -7.88
C VAL A 453 -17.84 -5.80 -8.74
N ALA A 454 -17.76 -6.23 -10.00
CA ALA A 454 -18.90 -6.24 -10.92
C ALA A 454 -20.08 -7.06 -10.35
N ARG A 455 -21.29 -6.57 -10.63
CA ARG A 455 -22.56 -7.11 -10.07
C ARG A 455 -23.04 -8.37 -10.76
N THR A 456 -22.75 -8.54 -12.05
CA THR A 456 -23.23 -9.63 -12.90
C THR A 456 -22.09 -10.51 -13.40
N MET A 457 -22.38 -11.72 -13.83
CA MET A 457 -21.41 -12.64 -14.40
C MET A 457 -20.77 -12.04 -15.66
N GLU A 458 -21.59 -11.48 -16.53
CA GLU A 458 -21.15 -10.85 -17.78
C GLU A 458 -20.28 -9.63 -17.50
N GLY A 459 -20.64 -8.81 -16.50
CA GLY A 459 -19.82 -7.68 -16.05
C GLY A 459 -18.46 -8.11 -15.49
N ALA A 460 -18.44 -9.18 -14.71
CA ALA A 460 -17.20 -9.72 -14.15
C ALA A 460 -16.27 -10.29 -15.25
N LEU A 461 -16.83 -11.04 -16.18
CA LEU A 461 -16.08 -11.59 -17.31
C LEU A 461 -15.54 -10.49 -18.23
N LEU A 462 -16.36 -9.48 -18.54
CA LEU A 462 -15.94 -8.33 -19.33
C LEU A 462 -14.83 -7.54 -18.66
N ALA A 463 -14.96 -7.28 -17.36
CA ALA A 463 -13.95 -6.56 -16.59
C ALA A 463 -12.62 -7.33 -16.50
N ILE A 464 -12.66 -8.65 -16.34
CA ILE A 464 -11.48 -9.52 -16.39
C ILE A 464 -10.86 -9.51 -17.77
N ALA A 465 -11.67 -9.67 -18.84
CA ALA A 465 -11.20 -9.71 -20.21
C ALA A 465 -10.50 -8.41 -20.64
N ASP A 466 -11.07 -7.25 -20.30
CA ASP A 466 -10.50 -5.94 -20.62
C ASP A 466 -9.15 -5.72 -19.94
N LYS A 467 -9.05 -6.09 -18.64
CA LYS A 467 -7.81 -5.99 -17.86
C LYS A 467 -6.76 -6.98 -18.36
N ALA A 468 -7.16 -8.22 -18.65
CA ALA A 468 -6.27 -9.26 -19.14
C ALA A 468 -5.71 -8.94 -20.54
N ASP A 469 -6.54 -8.43 -21.47
CA ASP A 469 -6.08 -7.93 -22.79
C ASP A 469 -5.05 -6.81 -22.64
N SER A 470 -5.30 -5.86 -21.75
CA SER A 470 -4.36 -4.76 -21.49
C SER A 470 -3.01 -5.27 -20.98
N ILE A 471 -3.03 -6.19 -20.01
CA ILE A 471 -1.81 -6.77 -19.45
C ILE A 471 -1.07 -7.55 -20.53
N ALA A 472 -1.76 -8.45 -21.25
CA ALA A 472 -1.15 -9.29 -22.29
C ALA A 472 -0.55 -8.46 -23.43
N GLY A 473 -1.28 -7.43 -23.88
CA GLY A 473 -0.78 -6.54 -24.93
C GLY A 473 0.48 -5.79 -24.53
N MET A 474 0.53 -5.23 -23.32
CA MET A 474 1.71 -4.50 -22.85
C MET A 474 2.90 -5.45 -22.57
N PHE A 475 2.67 -6.64 -22.02
CA PHE A 475 3.71 -7.65 -21.80
C PHE A 475 4.28 -8.16 -23.14
N GLY A 476 3.41 -8.37 -24.15
CA GLY A 476 3.85 -8.72 -25.49
C GLY A 476 4.74 -7.66 -26.16
N LEU A 477 4.64 -6.41 -25.75
CA LEU A 477 5.52 -5.32 -26.17
C LEU A 477 6.74 -5.11 -25.25
N GLY A 478 6.92 -5.93 -24.22
CA GLY A 478 7.98 -5.76 -23.22
C GLY A 478 7.81 -4.54 -22.30
N LEU A 479 6.57 -4.02 -22.18
CA LEU A 479 6.24 -2.86 -21.37
C LEU A 479 5.75 -3.27 -19.96
N GLU A 480 6.52 -4.11 -19.31
CA GLU A 480 6.21 -4.58 -17.94
C GLU A 480 6.46 -3.49 -16.90
N PRO A 481 5.68 -3.46 -15.79
CA PRO A 481 5.93 -2.55 -14.68
C PRO A 481 7.26 -2.84 -14.00
N THR A 482 8.10 -1.83 -13.79
CA THR A 482 9.40 -1.95 -13.14
C THR A 482 9.54 -1.01 -11.96
N GLY A 483 9.96 -1.50 -10.78
CA GLY A 483 10.12 -0.68 -9.57
C GLY A 483 8.87 0.16 -9.28
N SER A 484 9.00 1.48 -9.18
CA SER A 484 7.86 2.40 -8.99
C SER A 484 7.13 2.80 -10.28
N LYS A 485 7.64 2.40 -11.46
CA LYS A 485 7.08 2.80 -12.76
C LYS A 485 6.02 1.82 -13.22
N ASP A 486 4.81 2.33 -13.43
CA ASP A 486 3.67 1.61 -14.00
C ASP A 486 2.79 2.59 -14.81
N PRO A 487 3.26 3.05 -15.97
CA PRO A 487 2.58 4.10 -16.74
C PRO A 487 1.22 3.66 -17.30
N PHE A 488 0.98 2.35 -17.42
CA PHE A 488 -0.25 1.78 -17.94
C PHE A 488 -1.17 1.23 -16.85
N ALA A 489 -0.82 1.42 -15.56
CA ALA A 489 -1.59 0.94 -14.42
C ALA A 489 -1.85 -0.57 -14.42
N LEU A 490 -0.91 -1.37 -14.94
CA LEU A 490 -1.06 -2.82 -15.06
C LEU A 490 -1.16 -3.52 -13.69
N ARG A 491 -0.48 -3.00 -12.67
CA ARG A 491 -0.63 -3.52 -11.29
C ARG A 491 -2.04 -3.35 -10.79
N ARG A 492 -2.68 -2.20 -11.08
CA ARG A 492 -4.08 -1.95 -10.74
C ARG A 492 -5.00 -2.91 -11.48
N ALA A 493 -4.76 -3.12 -12.78
CA ALA A 493 -5.52 -4.08 -13.59
C ALA A 493 -5.44 -5.49 -13.01
N ALA A 494 -4.25 -5.98 -12.70
CA ALA A 494 -4.04 -7.31 -12.13
C ALA A 494 -4.62 -7.44 -10.72
N ASN A 495 -4.47 -6.42 -9.86
CA ASN A 495 -5.14 -6.37 -8.56
C ASN A 495 -6.67 -6.45 -8.70
N GLY A 496 -7.23 -5.79 -9.71
CA GLY A 496 -8.66 -5.86 -10.02
C GLY A 496 -9.12 -7.28 -10.42
N ILE A 497 -8.32 -8.02 -11.19
CA ILE A 497 -8.61 -9.42 -11.51
C ILE A 497 -8.58 -10.27 -10.25
N VAL A 498 -7.52 -10.19 -9.46
CA VAL A 498 -7.37 -10.94 -8.20
C VAL A 498 -8.52 -10.65 -7.24
N LYS A 499 -8.85 -9.37 -7.04
CA LYS A 499 -9.96 -8.95 -6.17
C LYS A 499 -11.31 -9.48 -6.68
N THR A 500 -11.56 -9.43 -7.98
CA THR A 500 -12.79 -9.96 -8.56
C THR A 500 -12.93 -11.45 -8.28
N LEU A 501 -11.88 -12.24 -8.49
CA LEU A 501 -11.89 -13.68 -8.20
C LEU A 501 -12.04 -13.98 -6.70
N ALA A 502 -11.43 -13.15 -5.83
CA ALA A 502 -11.47 -13.36 -4.38
C ALA A 502 -12.82 -12.99 -3.75
N GLU A 503 -13.44 -11.88 -4.18
CA GLU A 503 -14.54 -11.24 -3.45
C GLU A 503 -15.91 -11.39 -4.13
N THR A 504 -15.97 -11.78 -5.41
CA THR A 504 -17.27 -11.95 -6.06
C THR A 504 -18.09 -13.06 -5.40
N LYS A 505 -19.38 -12.79 -5.21
CA LYS A 505 -20.36 -13.79 -4.74
C LYS A 505 -20.85 -14.70 -5.86
N LEU A 506 -20.47 -14.41 -7.09
CA LEU A 506 -20.84 -15.20 -8.27
C LEU A 506 -20.05 -16.52 -8.29
N ALA A 507 -20.65 -17.57 -8.84
CA ALA A 507 -19.95 -18.83 -9.09
C ALA A 507 -19.04 -18.67 -10.34
N LEU A 508 -17.88 -18.04 -10.13
CA LEU A 508 -16.90 -17.74 -11.19
C LEU A 508 -15.69 -18.68 -11.06
N PRO A 509 -15.76 -19.91 -11.61
CA PRO A 509 -14.71 -20.92 -11.46
C PRO A 509 -13.57 -20.73 -12.47
N LEU A 510 -12.86 -19.63 -12.36
CA LEU A 510 -11.68 -19.29 -13.19
C LEU A 510 -10.42 -19.29 -12.33
N THR A 511 -9.31 -19.71 -12.93
CA THR A 511 -7.97 -19.62 -12.39
C THR A 511 -7.16 -18.51 -13.06
N LEU A 512 -6.12 -18.04 -12.37
CA LEU A 512 -5.19 -17.03 -12.93
C LEU A 512 -4.45 -17.53 -14.17
N GLY A 513 -4.12 -18.84 -14.18
CA GLY A 513 -3.47 -19.48 -15.32
C GLY A 513 -4.36 -19.54 -16.57
N GLU A 514 -5.64 -19.81 -16.39
CA GLU A 514 -6.62 -19.80 -17.50
C GLU A 514 -6.82 -18.42 -18.08
N ILE A 515 -6.92 -17.39 -17.21
CA ILE A 515 -7.01 -16.01 -17.65
C ILE A 515 -5.77 -15.62 -18.46
N ALA A 516 -4.57 -15.95 -17.97
CA ALA A 516 -3.32 -15.67 -18.67
C ALA A 516 -3.24 -16.37 -20.04
N ALA A 517 -3.61 -17.67 -20.08
CA ALA A 517 -3.58 -18.48 -21.32
C ALA A 517 -4.65 -18.05 -22.33
N THR A 518 -5.77 -17.48 -21.86
CA THR A 518 -6.82 -16.93 -22.73
C THR A 518 -6.42 -15.58 -23.33
N ALA A 519 -5.69 -14.76 -22.56
CA ALA A 519 -5.28 -13.42 -22.97
C ALA A 519 -4.11 -13.42 -23.98
N SER A 520 -3.24 -14.44 -23.97
CA SER A 520 -2.12 -14.57 -24.91
C SER A 520 -1.87 -16.01 -25.30
N THR A 521 -1.41 -16.21 -26.54
CA THR A 521 -0.97 -17.52 -27.07
C THR A 521 0.55 -17.70 -26.95
N GLU A 522 1.30 -16.66 -26.64
CA GLU A 522 2.75 -16.71 -26.53
C GLU A 522 3.16 -17.26 -25.15
N ALA A 523 3.83 -18.41 -25.14
CA ALA A 523 4.20 -19.10 -23.90
C ALA A 523 5.04 -18.23 -22.94
N ALA A 524 5.95 -17.41 -23.46
CA ALA A 524 6.77 -16.50 -22.68
C ALA A 524 5.91 -15.41 -22.00
N VAL A 525 4.97 -14.81 -22.74
CA VAL A 525 4.03 -13.79 -22.23
C VAL A 525 3.11 -14.41 -21.16
N VAL A 526 2.55 -15.59 -21.45
CA VAL A 526 1.68 -16.31 -20.47
C VAL A 526 2.44 -16.59 -19.17
N LYS A 527 3.70 -17.05 -19.25
CA LYS A 527 4.54 -17.28 -18.08
C LYS A 527 4.77 -16.00 -17.29
N ALA A 528 5.10 -14.90 -17.95
CA ALA A 528 5.32 -13.60 -17.32
C ALA A 528 4.05 -13.09 -16.64
N ILE A 529 2.88 -13.19 -17.28
CA ILE A 529 1.58 -12.80 -16.70
C ILE A 529 1.26 -13.64 -15.45
N ARG A 530 1.48 -14.96 -15.50
CA ARG A 530 1.24 -15.83 -14.32
C ARG A 530 2.12 -15.43 -13.15
N SER A 531 3.41 -15.14 -13.38
CA SER A 531 4.31 -14.63 -12.33
C SER A 531 3.80 -13.30 -11.77
N PHE A 532 3.39 -12.39 -12.63
CA PHE A 532 2.84 -11.10 -12.25
C PHE A 532 1.53 -11.22 -11.44
N PHE A 533 0.64 -12.14 -11.81
CA PHE A 533 -0.57 -12.42 -11.04
C PHE A 533 -0.25 -13.00 -9.65
N ALA A 534 0.75 -13.89 -9.54
CA ALA A 534 1.18 -14.44 -8.27
C ALA A 534 1.69 -13.34 -7.31
N GLU A 535 2.48 -12.38 -7.81
CA GLU A 535 2.91 -11.20 -7.03
C GLU A 535 1.71 -10.33 -6.59
N ARG A 536 0.69 -10.20 -7.42
CA ARG A 536 -0.53 -9.41 -7.05
C ARG A 536 -1.41 -10.15 -6.06
N LEU A 537 -1.44 -11.49 -6.13
CA LEU A 537 -2.11 -12.31 -5.13
C LEU A 537 -1.40 -12.23 -3.77
N GLU A 538 -0.06 -12.26 -3.76
CA GLU A 538 0.73 -11.99 -2.54
C GLU A 538 0.38 -10.62 -1.94
N PHE A 539 0.38 -9.58 -2.77
CA PHE A 539 -0.01 -8.23 -2.35
C PHE A 539 -1.43 -8.19 -1.77
N TYR A 540 -2.40 -8.83 -2.43
CA TYR A 540 -3.78 -8.90 -1.96
C TYR A 540 -3.91 -9.56 -0.59
N LEU A 541 -3.24 -10.71 -0.40
CA LEU A 541 -3.26 -11.43 0.88
C LEU A 541 -2.65 -10.62 2.02
N ARG A 542 -1.56 -9.92 1.76
CA ARG A 542 -0.85 -9.13 2.77
C ARG A 542 -1.56 -7.82 3.11
N GLU A 543 -1.85 -7.02 2.10
CA GLU A 543 -2.31 -5.65 2.30
C GLU A 543 -3.84 -5.55 2.46
N ALA A 544 -4.62 -6.34 1.69
CA ALA A 544 -6.07 -6.30 1.76
C ALA A 544 -6.65 -7.28 2.79
N ARG A 545 -5.99 -8.44 3.01
CA ARG A 545 -6.47 -9.46 3.94
C ARG A 545 -5.67 -9.50 5.26
N GLY A 546 -4.61 -8.70 5.39
CA GLY A 546 -3.81 -8.61 6.61
C GLY A 546 -3.08 -9.90 7.01
N GLN A 547 -2.83 -10.81 6.04
CA GLN A 547 -2.17 -12.08 6.31
C GLN A 547 -0.68 -11.90 6.58
N ALA A 548 -0.13 -12.65 7.52
CA ALA A 548 1.29 -12.60 7.87
C ALA A 548 2.16 -13.09 6.69
N TYR A 549 3.33 -12.49 6.52
CA TYR A 549 4.23 -12.75 5.39
C TYR A 549 4.59 -14.23 5.24
N ASP A 550 4.92 -14.90 6.33
CA ASP A 550 5.29 -16.32 6.34
C ASP A 550 4.11 -17.24 5.96
N VAL A 551 2.88 -16.92 6.42
CA VAL A 551 1.66 -17.63 6.02
C VAL A 551 1.42 -17.48 4.51
N VAL A 552 1.54 -16.26 4.00
CA VAL A 552 1.36 -16.00 2.57
C VAL A 552 2.37 -16.77 1.73
N LYS A 553 3.65 -16.76 2.13
CA LYS A 553 4.71 -17.48 1.45
C LYS A 553 4.46 -18.99 1.45
N ALA A 554 4.08 -19.55 2.59
CA ALA A 554 3.76 -20.96 2.75
C ALA A 554 2.61 -21.41 1.86
N VAL A 555 1.53 -20.63 1.79
CA VAL A 555 0.34 -20.97 1.00
C VAL A 555 0.59 -20.84 -0.50
N LEU A 556 1.30 -19.79 -0.93
CA LEU A 556 1.64 -19.59 -2.34
C LEU A 556 2.61 -20.67 -2.88
N ALA A 557 3.51 -21.15 -2.04
CA ALA A 557 4.40 -22.26 -2.40
C ALA A 557 3.64 -23.57 -2.71
N ALA A 558 2.50 -23.78 -2.06
CA ALA A 558 1.63 -24.93 -2.31
C ALA A 558 0.71 -24.75 -3.56
N GLY A 559 0.76 -23.60 -4.22
CA GLY A 559 0.01 -23.30 -5.44
C GLY A 559 -0.73 -21.96 -5.36
N ALA A 560 -0.70 -21.20 -6.48
CA ALA A 560 -1.19 -19.82 -6.55
C ALA A 560 -2.24 -19.59 -7.65
N ASP A 561 -2.84 -20.63 -8.22
CA ASP A 561 -3.65 -20.50 -9.43
C ASP A 561 -5.14 -20.23 -9.14
N ASP A 562 -5.75 -20.92 -8.17
CA ASP A 562 -7.12 -20.66 -7.72
C ASP A 562 -7.10 -19.66 -6.54
N VAL A 563 -7.49 -18.42 -6.82
CA VAL A 563 -7.46 -17.32 -5.85
C VAL A 563 -8.32 -17.60 -4.62
N ARG A 564 -9.53 -18.15 -4.78
CA ARG A 564 -10.42 -18.46 -3.66
C ARG A 564 -9.89 -19.57 -2.78
N ASP A 565 -9.29 -20.57 -3.41
CA ASP A 565 -8.62 -21.65 -2.72
C ASP A 565 -7.44 -21.14 -1.88
N VAL A 566 -6.61 -20.29 -2.48
CA VAL A 566 -5.47 -19.66 -1.80
C VAL A 566 -5.91 -18.82 -0.60
N VAL A 567 -6.97 -18.02 -0.74
CA VAL A 567 -7.53 -17.21 0.35
C VAL A 567 -8.02 -18.10 1.48
N ALA A 568 -8.78 -19.16 1.17
CA ALA A 568 -9.31 -20.09 2.17
C ALA A 568 -8.18 -20.83 2.92
N ARG A 569 -7.12 -21.25 2.22
CA ARG A 569 -5.95 -21.87 2.84
C ARG A 569 -5.19 -20.90 3.76
N ALA A 570 -5.02 -19.65 3.34
CA ALA A 570 -4.35 -18.64 4.16
C ALA A 570 -5.14 -18.30 5.43
N GLU A 571 -6.46 -18.18 5.33
CA GLU A 571 -7.34 -17.96 6.49
C GLU A 571 -7.30 -19.14 7.46
N ALA A 572 -7.35 -20.38 6.97
CA ALA A 572 -7.26 -21.57 7.79
C ALA A 572 -5.91 -21.67 8.53
N VAL A 573 -4.79 -21.46 7.83
CA VAL A 573 -3.46 -21.47 8.46
C VAL A 573 -3.34 -20.38 9.53
N THR A 574 -3.84 -19.18 9.26
CA THR A 574 -3.85 -18.07 10.22
C THR A 574 -4.71 -18.40 11.44
N SER A 575 -5.88 -18.98 11.23
CA SER A 575 -6.80 -19.39 12.31
C SER A 575 -6.15 -20.42 13.23
N VAL A 576 -5.60 -21.51 12.67
CA VAL A 576 -4.94 -22.57 13.44
C VAL A 576 -3.70 -22.07 14.17
N ARG A 577 -2.92 -21.16 13.54
CA ARG A 577 -1.76 -20.50 14.18
C ARG A 577 -2.19 -19.58 15.32
N GLY A 578 -3.28 -18.81 15.16
CA GLY A 578 -3.77 -17.83 16.14
C GLY A 578 -4.47 -18.45 17.34
N ALA A 579 -4.96 -19.68 17.24
CA ALA A 579 -5.59 -20.42 18.33
C ALA A 579 -4.63 -20.76 19.50
N SER A 580 -3.39 -20.28 19.44
CA SER A 580 -2.24 -20.63 20.29
C SER A 580 -2.35 -20.26 21.77
N SER A 581 -3.40 -19.60 22.23
CA SER A 581 -3.49 -19.15 23.63
C SER A 581 -4.48 -19.88 24.53
N GLY A 582 -5.02 -21.01 24.10
CA GLY A 582 -5.97 -21.76 24.99
C GLY A 582 -6.63 -23.01 24.44
N ALA A 583 -6.52 -23.34 23.18
CA ALA A 583 -7.11 -24.54 22.60
C ALA A 583 -6.06 -25.66 22.44
N ARG A 584 -6.45 -26.91 22.80
CA ARG A 584 -5.66 -28.10 22.47
C ARG A 584 -5.53 -28.19 20.95
N GLY A 585 -4.32 -28.04 20.40
CA GLY A 585 -4.08 -28.18 18.97
C GLY A 585 -3.06 -27.20 18.36
N ALA A 586 -2.97 -26.00 18.85
CA ALA A 586 -2.07 -24.99 18.28
C ALA A 586 -0.58 -25.27 18.57
N GLY A 587 -0.27 -25.77 19.78
CA GLY A 587 1.08 -26.25 20.12
C GLY A 587 1.45 -27.48 19.31
N ASP A 588 0.48 -28.30 18.93
CA ASP A 588 0.69 -29.50 18.13
C ASP A 588 0.96 -29.13 16.66
N PHE A 589 0.26 -28.13 16.11
CA PHE A 589 0.50 -27.61 14.77
C PHE A 589 1.90 -26.98 14.65
N ALA A 590 2.30 -26.17 15.63
CA ALA A 590 3.65 -25.58 15.66
C ALA A 590 4.76 -26.62 15.70
N ALA A 591 4.59 -27.68 16.50
CA ALA A 591 5.53 -28.78 16.60
C ALA A 591 5.65 -29.54 15.27
N VAL A 592 4.52 -29.87 14.64
CA VAL A 592 4.48 -30.58 13.35
C VAL A 592 5.10 -29.70 12.23
N ALA A 593 4.78 -28.41 12.17
CA ALA A 593 5.38 -27.51 11.18
C ALA A 593 6.90 -27.38 11.36
N THR A 594 7.39 -27.34 12.62
CA THR A 594 8.83 -27.36 12.92
C THR A 594 9.48 -28.65 12.45
N ALA A 595 8.80 -29.78 12.66
CA ALA A 595 9.29 -31.07 12.19
C ALA A 595 9.30 -31.17 10.65
N PHE A 596 8.31 -30.61 9.97
CA PHE A 596 8.28 -30.56 8.51
C PHE A 596 9.42 -29.70 7.95
N LYS A 597 9.74 -28.61 8.62
CA LYS A 597 10.95 -27.82 8.29
C LYS A 597 12.23 -28.65 8.43
N ARG A 598 12.32 -29.44 9.50
CA ARG A 598 13.46 -30.36 9.70
C ARG A 598 13.53 -31.41 8.59
N MET A 599 12.38 -32.01 8.21
CA MET A 599 12.28 -32.95 7.09
C MET A 599 12.75 -32.32 5.77
N SER A 600 12.27 -31.12 5.45
CA SER A 600 12.66 -30.36 4.25
C SER A 600 14.17 -30.09 4.21
N ASN A 601 14.75 -29.68 5.34
CA ASN A 601 16.21 -29.46 5.46
C ASN A 601 17.02 -30.74 5.23
N ILE A 602 16.55 -31.88 5.77
CA ILE A 602 17.22 -33.18 5.57
C ILE A 602 17.20 -33.56 4.09
N LEU A 603 16.08 -33.40 3.41
CA LEU A 603 15.98 -33.68 1.96
C LEU A 603 16.86 -32.75 1.13
N SER A 604 16.97 -31.47 1.51
CA SER A 604 17.88 -30.53 0.84
C SER A 604 19.35 -30.95 1.01
N GLN A 605 19.76 -31.32 2.21
CA GLN A 605 21.10 -31.82 2.48
C GLN A 605 21.40 -33.13 1.74
N ALA A 606 20.42 -34.03 1.60
CA ALA A 606 20.56 -35.25 0.84
C ALA A 606 20.80 -34.95 -0.64
N ARG A 607 20.05 -33.99 -1.23
CA ARG A 607 20.25 -33.53 -2.61
C ARG A 607 21.61 -32.90 -2.85
N GLU A 608 22.08 -32.06 -1.94
CA GLU A 608 23.42 -31.45 -2.03
C GLU A 608 24.54 -32.47 -2.01
N LYS A 609 24.29 -33.61 -1.34
CA LYS A 609 25.25 -34.75 -1.28
C LYS A 609 25.00 -35.80 -2.38
N GLU A 610 24.13 -35.50 -3.34
CA GLU A 610 23.71 -36.42 -4.41
C GLU A 610 23.17 -37.77 -3.91
N ILE A 611 22.56 -37.79 -2.71
CA ILE A 611 21.94 -38.97 -2.11
C ILE A 611 20.46 -38.99 -2.54
N THR A 612 20.07 -40.08 -3.23
CA THR A 612 18.71 -40.27 -3.72
C THR A 612 17.86 -41.06 -2.72
N ALA A 613 16.61 -40.67 -2.56
CA ALA A 613 15.61 -41.46 -1.88
C ALA A 613 15.18 -42.68 -2.72
N SER A 614 14.66 -43.71 -2.09
CA SER A 614 13.99 -44.81 -2.79
C SER A 614 12.70 -44.28 -3.48
N GLU A 615 12.26 -44.92 -4.53
CA GLU A 615 11.06 -44.56 -5.29
C GLU A 615 9.79 -44.78 -4.46
N TRP A 616 9.77 -45.77 -3.60
CA TRP A 616 8.70 -46.09 -2.64
C TRP A 616 9.25 -46.43 -1.27
N VAL A 617 8.36 -46.42 -0.26
CA VAL A 617 8.69 -46.86 1.11
C VAL A 617 8.54 -48.38 1.20
N ASP A 618 9.63 -49.08 1.46
CA ASP A 618 9.65 -50.52 1.71
C ASP A 618 9.41 -50.81 3.20
N ALA A 619 8.29 -51.44 3.50
CA ALA A 619 7.92 -51.80 4.89
C ALA A 619 8.91 -52.77 5.56
N ALA A 620 9.65 -53.58 4.80
CA ALA A 620 10.64 -54.49 5.32
C ALA A 620 11.92 -53.76 5.84
N LEU A 621 12.18 -52.57 5.30
CA LEU A 621 13.29 -51.73 5.70
C LEU A 621 12.96 -50.72 6.80
N LEU A 622 11.70 -50.67 7.29
CA LEU A 622 11.32 -49.93 8.48
C LEU A 622 11.67 -50.74 9.72
N THR A 623 12.86 -50.49 10.23
CA THR A 623 13.43 -51.31 11.32
C THR A 623 13.00 -50.87 12.71
N ASP A 624 12.81 -49.54 12.88
CA ASP A 624 12.42 -48.96 14.15
C ASP A 624 10.88 -48.87 14.29
N PRO A 625 10.31 -49.14 15.48
CA PRO A 625 8.87 -48.99 15.73
C PRO A 625 8.32 -47.61 15.42
N ALA A 626 9.11 -46.54 15.64
CA ALA A 626 8.72 -45.16 15.35
C ALA A 626 8.58 -44.89 13.84
N GLU A 627 9.42 -45.53 12.99
CA GLU A 627 9.29 -45.48 11.53
C GLU A 627 7.97 -46.10 11.07
N LYS A 628 7.60 -47.25 11.60
CA LYS A 628 6.35 -47.96 11.28
C LYS A 628 5.15 -47.14 11.72
N ALA A 629 5.18 -46.63 12.95
CA ALA A 629 4.08 -45.80 13.49
C ALA A 629 3.86 -44.53 12.68
N LEU A 630 4.93 -43.88 12.25
CA LEU A 630 4.82 -42.68 11.38
C LEU A 630 4.28 -43.07 10.00
N ALA A 631 4.79 -44.12 9.36
CA ALA A 631 4.34 -44.58 8.06
C ALA A 631 2.83 -44.95 8.05
N GLU A 632 2.40 -45.77 9.02
CA GLU A 632 1.00 -46.18 9.17
C GLU A 632 0.06 -45.01 9.44
N ARG A 633 0.42 -44.15 10.41
CA ARG A 633 -0.41 -42.98 10.78
C ARG A 633 -0.50 -41.96 9.66
N SER A 634 0.61 -41.63 8.98
CA SER A 634 0.62 -40.70 7.88
C SER A 634 -0.24 -41.18 6.71
N GLN A 635 -0.21 -42.48 6.39
CA GLN A 635 -1.05 -43.05 5.34
C GLN A 635 -2.55 -42.88 5.61
N VAL A 636 -3.01 -43.21 6.84
CA VAL A 636 -4.40 -43.03 7.23
C VAL A 636 -4.83 -41.58 7.18
N LEU A 637 -3.99 -40.67 7.63
CA LEU A 637 -4.28 -39.25 7.63
C LEU A 637 -4.25 -38.65 6.22
N ALA A 638 -3.38 -39.12 5.33
CA ALA A 638 -3.29 -38.61 3.97
C ALA A 638 -4.63 -38.75 3.21
N GLU A 639 -5.32 -39.89 3.35
CA GLU A 639 -6.62 -40.09 2.74
C GLU A 639 -7.67 -39.13 3.30
N ARG A 640 -7.71 -38.97 4.63
CA ARG A 640 -8.65 -38.02 5.26
C ARG A 640 -8.36 -36.56 4.89
N VAL A 641 -7.09 -36.14 4.91
CA VAL A 641 -6.66 -34.79 4.52
C VAL A 641 -6.97 -34.52 3.05
N ALA A 642 -6.76 -35.51 2.16
CA ALA A 642 -7.11 -35.37 0.74
C ALA A 642 -8.61 -35.13 0.54
N LEU A 643 -9.47 -35.84 1.28
CA LEU A 643 -10.91 -35.63 1.25
C LEU A 643 -11.29 -34.22 1.74
N LEU A 644 -10.80 -33.80 2.89
CA LEU A 644 -11.05 -32.49 3.46
C LEU A 644 -10.58 -31.35 2.56
N ARG A 645 -9.47 -31.54 1.85
CA ARG A 645 -8.99 -30.59 0.82
C ARG A 645 -9.98 -30.48 -0.34
N THR A 646 -10.53 -31.60 -0.80
CA THR A 646 -11.55 -31.60 -1.87
C THR A 646 -12.80 -30.86 -1.42
N GLU A 647 -13.17 -30.98 -0.15
CA GLU A 647 -14.29 -30.27 0.48
C GLU A 647 -13.94 -28.82 0.84
N LYS A 648 -12.71 -28.37 0.64
CA LYS A 648 -12.15 -27.07 1.06
C LYS A 648 -12.26 -26.82 2.57
N ASN A 649 -12.33 -27.88 3.38
CA ASN A 649 -12.33 -27.82 4.85
C ASN A 649 -10.87 -27.81 5.37
N TYR A 650 -10.16 -26.71 5.12
CA TYR A 650 -8.73 -26.60 5.43
C TYR A 650 -8.44 -26.54 6.92
N THR A 651 -9.33 -25.97 7.73
CA THR A 651 -9.13 -25.90 9.18
C THR A 651 -9.08 -27.30 9.78
N GLU A 652 -10.06 -28.15 9.48
CA GLU A 652 -10.09 -29.54 9.96
C GLU A 652 -8.90 -30.34 9.40
N ALA A 653 -8.54 -30.11 8.12
CA ALA A 653 -7.38 -30.77 7.53
C ALA A 653 -6.08 -30.44 8.27
N LEU A 654 -5.88 -29.17 8.68
CA LEU A 654 -4.71 -28.73 9.46
C LEU A 654 -4.72 -29.32 10.88
N GLU A 655 -5.89 -29.45 11.51
CA GLU A 655 -6.04 -30.11 12.82
C GLU A 655 -5.69 -31.60 12.73
N GLN A 656 -6.11 -32.28 11.65
CA GLN A 656 -5.73 -33.67 11.41
C GLN A 656 -4.23 -33.81 11.21
N ILE A 657 -3.58 -32.90 10.44
CA ILE A 657 -2.13 -32.87 10.28
C ILE A 657 -1.43 -32.64 11.63
N ALA A 658 -1.93 -31.73 12.45
CA ALA A 658 -1.39 -31.49 13.80
C ALA A 658 -1.43 -32.75 14.70
N SER A 659 -2.41 -33.65 14.50
CA SER A 659 -2.50 -34.90 15.23
C SER A 659 -1.36 -35.90 14.95
N LEU A 660 -0.50 -35.63 13.97
CA LEU A 660 0.73 -36.39 13.67
C LEU A 660 1.86 -36.16 14.69
N ARG A 661 1.74 -35.13 15.54
CA ARG A 661 2.81 -34.72 16.45
C ARG A 661 3.46 -35.86 17.22
N PRO A 662 2.72 -36.77 17.92
CA PRO A 662 3.34 -37.84 18.72
C PRO A 662 4.23 -38.75 17.89
N GLN A 663 3.82 -39.10 16.66
CA GLN A 663 4.57 -39.99 15.79
C GLN A 663 5.79 -39.29 15.19
N VAL A 664 5.67 -38.01 14.87
CA VAL A 664 6.77 -37.23 14.34
C VAL A 664 7.83 -36.97 15.42
N ASP A 665 7.43 -36.64 16.63
CA ASP A 665 8.34 -36.44 17.76
C ASP A 665 9.10 -37.77 18.05
N ALA A 666 8.38 -38.89 18.19
CA ALA A 666 8.98 -40.21 18.41
C ALA A 666 9.97 -40.60 17.27
N PHE A 667 9.62 -40.32 16.03
CA PHE A 667 10.46 -40.57 14.88
C PHE A 667 11.79 -39.81 14.97
N PHE A 668 11.78 -38.53 15.27
CA PHE A 668 12.98 -37.73 15.35
C PHE A 668 13.82 -37.97 16.62
N GLU A 669 13.24 -38.53 17.67
CA GLU A 669 13.95 -38.96 18.87
C GLU A 669 14.67 -40.30 18.66
N ALA A 670 14.04 -41.24 17.96
CA ALA A 670 14.55 -42.63 17.82
C ALA A 670 15.33 -42.84 16.52
N VAL A 671 15.08 -42.09 15.44
CA VAL A 671 15.53 -42.44 14.09
C VAL A 671 16.51 -41.39 13.54
N MET A 672 17.70 -41.85 13.14
CA MET A 672 18.66 -41.09 12.36
C MET A 672 18.34 -41.24 10.86
N VAL A 673 17.72 -40.27 10.23
CA VAL A 673 17.30 -40.34 8.82
C VAL A 673 18.47 -40.58 7.89
N MET A 674 19.63 -39.93 8.13
CA MET A 674 20.86 -40.06 7.37
C MET A 674 21.68 -41.24 7.90
N ASP A 675 21.11 -42.46 7.87
CA ASP A 675 21.74 -43.71 8.32
C ASP A 675 23.00 -44.03 7.53
N LEU A 676 23.89 -44.84 8.16
CA LEU A 676 25.10 -45.31 7.51
C LEU A 676 24.82 -46.36 6.43
N GLU A 677 23.79 -47.21 6.66
CA GLU A 677 23.33 -48.21 5.70
C GLU A 677 22.59 -47.56 4.52
N PRO A 678 23.09 -47.66 3.29
CA PRO A 678 22.53 -46.96 2.14
C PRO A 678 21.07 -47.31 1.84
N ALA A 679 20.68 -48.58 2.00
CA ALA A 679 19.30 -49.02 1.75
C ALA A 679 18.31 -48.45 2.75
N VAL A 680 18.67 -48.49 4.05
CA VAL A 680 17.86 -47.93 5.14
C VAL A 680 17.76 -46.44 5.01
N ARG A 681 18.84 -45.73 4.71
CA ARG A 681 18.87 -44.30 4.46
C ARG A 681 17.95 -43.90 3.31
N ALA A 682 18.02 -44.56 2.18
CA ALA A 682 17.20 -44.28 1.01
C ALA A 682 15.73 -44.50 1.31
N ASN A 683 15.37 -45.52 2.08
CA ASN A 683 14.02 -45.80 2.51
C ASN A 683 13.46 -44.74 3.51
N ARG A 684 14.29 -44.30 4.46
CA ARG A 684 13.92 -43.21 5.40
C ARG A 684 13.73 -41.88 4.70
N LEU A 685 14.54 -41.57 3.68
CA LEU A 685 14.36 -40.41 2.82
C LEU A 685 13.06 -40.53 2.02
N ALA A 686 12.72 -41.71 1.52
CA ALA A 686 11.43 -41.94 0.84
C ALA A 686 10.24 -41.72 1.79
N LEU A 687 10.31 -42.22 3.03
CA LEU A 687 9.24 -41.97 4.03
C LEU A 687 9.06 -40.47 4.30
N VAL A 688 10.13 -39.75 4.55
CA VAL A 688 10.10 -38.31 4.82
C VAL A 688 9.55 -37.55 3.60
N THR A 689 9.97 -37.93 2.38
CA THR A 689 9.47 -37.33 1.12
C THR A 689 7.97 -37.56 0.98
N LYS A 690 7.49 -38.78 1.27
CA LYS A 690 6.06 -39.10 1.19
C LYS A 690 5.23 -38.29 2.18
N VAL A 691 5.65 -38.23 3.45
CA VAL A 691 4.95 -37.44 4.49
C VAL A 691 4.84 -35.98 4.09
N LEU A 692 5.94 -35.37 3.60
CA LEU A 692 5.89 -33.99 3.13
C LEU A 692 4.95 -33.83 1.93
N ALA A 693 5.02 -34.69 0.93
CA ALA A 693 4.17 -34.63 -0.26
C ALA A 693 2.68 -34.75 0.05
N ASP A 694 2.33 -35.68 0.97
CA ASP A 694 0.94 -35.93 1.34
C ASP A 694 0.29 -34.71 2.03
N PHE A 695 1.06 -33.90 2.76
CA PHE A 695 0.52 -32.79 3.59
C PHE A 695 0.86 -31.38 3.10
N SER A 696 1.83 -31.19 2.20
CA SER A 696 2.22 -29.86 1.68
C SER A 696 1.22 -29.22 0.71
N GLY A 697 0.13 -29.91 0.39
CA GLY A 697 -0.84 -29.38 -0.59
C GLY A 697 -1.73 -28.24 -0.07
N ILE A 698 -1.68 -27.91 1.23
CA ILE A 698 -2.38 -26.77 1.83
C ILE A 698 -1.42 -25.58 1.95
N ALA A 699 -0.23 -25.84 2.47
CA ALA A 699 0.84 -24.86 2.66
C ALA A 699 2.17 -25.59 2.74
N ASP A 700 3.25 -24.93 2.33
CA ASP A 700 4.61 -25.38 2.68
C ASP A 700 4.90 -24.95 4.12
N PHE A 701 4.69 -25.86 5.07
CA PHE A 701 4.84 -25.55 6.49
C PHE A 701 6.29 -25.20 6.88
N SER A 702 7.27 -25.48 6.05
CA SER A 702 8.67 -25.11 6.30
C SER A 702 8.92 -23.60 6.28
N GLU A 703 8.02 -22.85 5.63
CA GLU A 703 8.08 -21.39 5.53
C GLU A 703 7.43 -20.67 6.72
N ILE A 704 6.67 -21.39 7.56
CA ILE A 704 5.96 -20.78 8.69
C ILE A 704 6.95 -20.54 9.85
N VAL A 705 6.90 -19.31 10.39
CA VAL A 705 7.72 -18.90 11.53
C VAL A 705 6.86 -18.86 12.79
N PHE A 706 7.27 -19.61 13.81
CA PHE A 706 6.69 -19.54 15.14
C PHE A 706 7.61 -18.71 16.03
N ALA A 707 7.03 -17.74 16.76
CA ALA A 707 7.77 -17.03 17.79
C ALA A 707 8.16 -18.04 18.87
N GLY A 708 9.47 -18.20 19.09
CA GLY A 708 10.03 -19.08 20.12
C GLY A 708 9.75 -18.58 21.52
#